data_5ded8aca2b452988037d7ce4f48922e2
#
_entry.id   5ded8aca2b452988037d7ce4f48922e2
#
_cell.length_a   1.000
_cell.length_b   1.000
_cell.length_c   1.000
_cell.angle_alpha   90.00
_cell.angle_beta   90.00
_cell.angle_gamma   90.00
#
_symmetry.space_group_name_H-M   'P 1'
#
loop_
_entity.id
_entity.type
_entity.pdbx_description
1 polymer ?
#
loop_
_entity_poly.entity_id
_entity_poly.type
_entity_poly.pdbx_seq_one_letter_code
_entity_poly.pdbx_strand_id
1 'polypeptide(L)'
;MVKFFLRFFLLVLIFVVSAVIFLSYIGLETDKFDSFIKSKTNEVNENVKLDFNKTKIYLYISDLKLVLKLQNPKVLLKNNEINLSKLDLFLSLKSFYSSDFLLEKANIAFEKNDIKDLTKITNIFLPKIINKQLNKIFTKGNLEGEFVIPFKPDGTVSKKYTFYGKVIVADINITKDYRLTNLTAEVTYGESSHTNIDGLRITINKGTFLNLKLLKSLIDIKFKGNKKFIRSSIHTKGNINFSEIKKISSLLGSKINYFEDINLTSDLTTNIEFDIDNKFRVGNTSYVVQGDINSLQIKIKEKKVINEFIPSFNPEITFKNSKINFKALKGISGDHALKLEGEAKFGDEFEKVQITQNYEKKNKKYSITGSSTLDGSSVNISKLNYKKEKDKNAYLAFNTNFILDEYFLIDYLSYTDEQSEIILNKIKLNKNLEIIDLETLRIKTYVNKFKNNDFSIKKADRVIISGEVFDAEPLLISLYKKNERKIFSKNFKSEIKINFDKIISGTNDDVSDFAMIASIHKGSYNKLSLKGNFSKNEIIEMSIYQVDKDKKTLQVLSDRARPFIKHFDFIEGFEGGKLEYESIISKTKSNSNLVITNFKVSKVPALAKLLTLASLQGIADTLSGEGIRFESFEMKSNSEGNVMNIEDVLAIGPAISILLDGYVDKGKTVSLRGTLVPATKLNSIIASIPVVGDILVGKKTGEGVVGVSFKMKGPPKDIRTTVNPIKTLTPRFIVRAVEKIKKQKKEKAK
;
A
#
# COMPACT_ATOMS: atom_id res chain seq x y z
N MET A 1 -1.20 -54.61 90.43
CA MET A 1 -2.22 -53.89 89.66
C MET A 1 -1.61 -52.97 88.58
N VAL A 2 -0.69 -52.09 88.90
CA VAL A 2 -0.13 -51.11 87.89
C VAL A 2 0.50 -51.82 86.70
N LYS A 3 1.31 -52.87 86.84
CA LYS A 3 1.92 -53.61 85.72
C LYS A 3 0.89 -54.34 84.83
N PHE A 4 -0.24 -54.75 85.39
CA PHE A 4 -1.34 -55.35 84.62
C PHE A 4 -2.08 -54.30 83.79
N PHE A 5 -2.39 -53.18 84.39
CA PHE A 5 -3.00 -52.04 83.68
C PHE A 5 -2.09 -51.50 82.55
N LEU A 6 -0.79 -51.42 82.82
CA LEU A 6 0.17 -51.00 81.83
C LEU A 6 0.25 -51.95 80.59
N ARG A 7 0.27 -53.27 80.90
CA ARG A 7 0.25 -54.30 79.81
C ARG A 7 -1.07 -54.32 79.07
N PHE A 8 -2.18 -54.17 79.76
CA PHE A 8 -3.49 -54.06 79.15
C PHE A 8 -3.59 -52.77 78.26
N PHE A 9 -3.13 -51.68 78.77
CA PHE A 9 -3.09 -50.40 78.00
C PHE A 9 -2.15 -50.54 76.78
N LEU A 10 -1.00 -51.18 76.92
CA LEU A 10 -0.09 -51.43 75.79
C LEU A 10 -0.74 -52.33 74.73
N LEU A 11 -1.45 -53.39 75.13
CA LEU A 11 -2.20 -54.25 74.21
C LEU A 11 -3.33 -53.51 73.49
N VAL A 12 -4.05 -52.69 74.20
CA VAL A 12 -5.09 -51.85 73.61
C VAL A 12 -4.47 -50.84 72.63
N LEU A 13 -3.34 -50.23 72.97
CA LEU A 13 -2.61 -49.33 72.11
C LEU A 13 -2.12 -50.04 70.87
N ILE A 14 -1.52 -51.23 70.96
CA ILE A 14 -1.08 -52.05 69.82
C ILE A 14 -2.28 -52.41 68.94
N PHE A 15 -3.41 -52.79 69.54
CA PHE A 15 -4.64 -53.10 68.80
C PHE A 15 -5.17 -51.88 68.05
N VAL A 16 -5.21 -50.72 68.69
CA VAL A 16 -5.66 -49.48 68.10
C VAL A 16 -4.72 -49.06 66.94
N VAL A 17 -3.41 -49.13 67.17
CA VAL A 17 -2.43 -48.79 66.09
C VAL A 17 -2.54 -49.80 64.95
N SER A 18 -2.68 -51.10 65.25
CA SER A 18 -2.88 -52.13 64.20
C SER A 18 -4.20 -51.91 63.42
N ALA A 19 -5.28 -51.54 64.11
CA ALA A 19 -6.56 -51.23 63.49
C ALA A 19 -6.49 -49.96 62.62
N VAL A 20 -5.78 -48.94 63.09
CA VAL A 20 -5.53 -47.70 62.30
C VAL A 20 -4.69 -48.01 61.06
N ILE A 21 -3.62 -48.80 61.18
CA ILE A 21 -2.81 -49.22 60.02
C ILE A 21 -3.65 -50.06 59.07
N PHE A 22 -4.39 -51.07 59.60
CA PHE A 22 -5.29 -51.87 58.77
C PHE A 22 -6.30 -51.00 57.94
N LEU A 23 -7.00 -50.12 58.63
CA LEU A 23 -7.98 -49.22 57.99
C LEU A 23 -7.32 -48.25 57.03
N SER A 24 -6.09 -47.85 57.25
CA SER A 24 -5.39 -46.92 56.42
C SER A 24 -4.84 -47.52 55.09
N TYR A 25 -4.33 -48.77 55.16
CA TYR A 25 -3.69 -49.42 54.03
C TYR A 25 -4.55 -50.51 53.36
N ILE A 26 -5.31 -51.28 54.10
CA ILE A 26 -6.09 -52.44 53.62
C ILE A 26 -7.55 -52.02 53.38
N GLY A 27 -8.12 -51.27 54.32
CA GLY A 27 -9.53 -50.88 54.38
C GLY A 27 -10.45 -52.02 54.78
N LEU A 28 -11.64 -51.67 55.24
CA LEU A 28 -12.68 -52.65 55.65
C LEU A 28 -13.79 -52.69 54.60
N GLU A 29 -14.04 -53.88 54.01
CA GLU A 29 -15.19 -54.06 53.10
C GLU A 29 -16.52 -54.08 53.88
N THR A 30 -17.54 -53.39 53.41
CA THR A 30 -18.86 -53.36 54.06
C THR A 30 -19.94 -53.09 53.02
N ASP A 31 -21.11 -53.64 53.22
CA ASP A 31 -22.33 -53.39 52.45
C ASP A 31 -23.33 -52.46 53.17
N LYS A 32 -23.02 -52.08 54.40
CA LYS A 32 -23.92 -51.26 55.25
C LYS A 32 -24.29 -49.91 54.64
N PHE A 33 -23.46 -49.38 53.77
CA PHE A 33 -23.67 -48.09 53.12
C PHE A 33 -24.26 -48.20 51.69
N ASP A 34 -24.27 -49.39 51.11
CA ASP A 34 -24.60 -49.58 49.68
C ASP A 34 -26.02 -49.17 49.35
N SER A 35 -26.99 -49.61 50.17
CA SER A 35 -28.40 -49.25 50.00
C SER A 35 -28.64 -47.75 50.19
N PHE A 36 -27.97 -47.14 51.18
CA PHE A 36 -28.05 -45.72 51.46
C PHE A 36 -27.50 -44.89 50.29
N ILE A 37 -26.31 -45.23 49.79
CA ILE A 37 -25.67 -44.52 48.66
C ILE A 37 -26.53 -44.66 47.43
N LYS A 38 -27.03 -45.86 47.10
CA LYS A 38 -27.89 -46.11 45.94
C LYS A 38 -29.23 -45.33 46.05
N SER A 39 -29.86 -45.31 47.24
CA SER A 39 -31.11 -44.59 47.45
C SER A 39 -30.93 -43.08 47.33
N LYS A 40 -29.88 -42.53 47.94
CA LYS A 40 -29.57 -41.08 47.85
C LYS A 40 -29.27 -40.63 46.43
N THR A 41 -28.61 -41.46 45.63
CA THR A 41 -28.38 -41.15 44.21
C THR A 41 -29.68 -41.09 43.42
N ASN A 42 -30.61 -42.05 43.67
CA ASN A 42 -31.93 -42.07 43.03
C ASN A 42 -32.81 -40.90 43.47
N GLU A 43 -32.68 -40.42 44.75
CA GLU A 43 -33.40 -39.21 45.20
C GLU A 43 -33.00 -37.94 44.48
N VAL A 44 -31.73 -37.85 44.03
CA VAL A 44 -31.23 -36.72 43.25
C VAL A 44 -31.91 -36.67 41.86
N ASN A 45 -32.06 -37.82 41.20
CA ASN A 45 -32.79 -37.96 39.95
C ASN A 45 -33.14 -39.43 39.67
N GLU A 46 -34.43 -39.72 39.41
CA GLU A 46 -34.95 -41.10 39.17
C GLU A 46 -34.33 -41.78 37.92
N ASN A 47 -33.79 -41.01 37.00
CA ASN A 47 -33.14 -41.54 35.79
C ASN A 47 -31.64 -41.81 35.98
N VAL A 48 -31.06 -41.55 37.15
CA VAL A 48 -29.65 -41.78 37.43
C VAL A 48 -29.53 -42.88 38.48
N LYS A 49 -28.91 -43.99 38.09
CA LYS A 49 -28.62 -45.10 39.04
C LYS A 49 -27.11 -45.23 39.17
N LEU A 50 -26.66 -45.33 40.41
CA LEU A 50 -25.26 -45.64 40.71
C LEU A 50 -25.14 -47.16 40.96
N ASP A 51 -24.29 -47.81 40.21
CA ASP A 51 -23.95 -49.19 40.42
C ASP A 51 -22.47 -49.35 40.79
N PHE A 52 -22.18 -50.25 41.70
CA PHE A 52 -20.83 -50.55 42.15
C PHE A 52 -20.82 -51.95 42.85
N ASN A 53 -19.64 -52.57 42.92
CA ASN A 53 -19.54 -53.94 43.45
C ASN A 53 -19.61 -53.95 44.96
N LYS A 54 -18.75 -53.20 45.64
CA LYS A 54 -18.63 -53.14 47.10
C LYS A 54 -18.10 -51.78 47.55
N THR A 55 -18.40 -51.41 48.82
CA THR A 55 -17.84 -50.26 49.48
C THR A 55 -16.70 -50.70 50.42
N LYS A 56 -15.55 -49.98 50.35
CA LYS A 56 -14.44 -50.10 51.28
C LYS A 56 -14.30 -48.83 52.12
N ILE A 57 -14.16 -49.00 53.44
CA ILE A 57 -13.86 -47.94 54.41
C ILE A 57 -12.36 -47.82 54.58
N TYR A 58 -11.83 -46.61 54.35
CA TYR A 58 -10.44 -46.26 54.66
C TYR A 58 -10.38 -45.18 55.71
N LEU A 59 -9.34 -45.20 56.56
CA LEU A 59 -8.99 -44.07 57.41
C LEU A 59 -7.80 -43.31 56.86
N TYR A 60 -8.00 -42.06 56.46
CA TYR A 60 -6.90 -41.18 56.13
C TYR A 60 -6.35 -40.50 57.37
N ILE A 61 -5.15 -40.91 57.78
CA ILE A 61 -4.51 -40.48 59.03
C ILE A 61 -4.15 -38.97 58.94
N SER A 62 -3.70 -38.49 57.80
CA SER A 62 -3.28 -37.09 57.59
C SER A 62 -4.39 -36.08 58.00
N ASP A 63 -5.62 -36.42 57.70
CA ASP A 63 -6.76 -35.52 57.89
C ASP A 63 -7.76 -36.02 58.91
N LEU A 64 -7.45 -37.21 59.52
CA LEU A 64 -8.33 -37.98 60.46
C LEU A 64 -9.75 -38.11 59.83
N LYS A 65 -9.85 -38.50 58.54
CA LYS A 65 -11.13 -38.62 57.80
C LYS A 65 -11.38 -40.07 57.42
N LEU A 66 -12.66 -40.44 57.47
CA LEU A 66 -13.12 -41.69 56.89
C LEU A 66 -13.49 -41.54 55.46
N VAL A 67 -13.05 -42.45 54.62
CA VAL A 67 -13.33 -42.41 53.18
C VAL A 67 -13.99 -43.73 52.78
N LEU A 68 -15.19 -43.57 52.21
CA LEU A 68 -15.86 -44.68 51.52
C LEU A 68 -15.37 -44.69 50.08
N LYS A 69 -14.67 -45.73 49.69
CA LYS A 69 -14.26 -45.98 48.33
C LYS A 69 -15.16 -47.04 47.70
N LEU A 70 -15.84 -46.66 46.62
CA LEU A 70 -16.68 -47.57 45.85
C LEU A 70 -15.84 -48.32 44.83
N GLN A 71 -16.02 -49.65 44.74
CA GLN A 71 -15.30 -50.49 43.79
C GLN A 71 -16.06 -50.60 42.49
N ASN A 72 -15.38 -50.36 41.34
CA ASN A 72 -15.92 -50.39 40.02
C ASN A 72 -17.23 -49.57 39.86
N PRO A 73 -17.23 -48.32 40.32
CA PRO A 73 -18.43 -47.51 40.26
C PRO A 73 -18.82 -47.19 38.84
N LYS A 74 -20.13 -47.24 38.54
CA LYS A 74 -20.72 -46.91 37.24
C LYS A 74 -21.97 -46.10 37.44
N VAL A 75 -22.15 -45.10 36.58
CA VAL A 75 -23.40 -44.32 36.48
C VAL A 75 -24.22 -44.87 35.32
N LEU A 76 -25.39 -45.38 35.64
CA LEU A 76 -26.34 -45.91 34.67
C LEU A 76 -27.42 -44.85 34.40
N LEU A 77 -27.62 -44.53 33.14
CA LEU A 77 -28.58 -43.55 32.61
C LEU A 77 -29.45 -44.21 31.56
N LYS A 78 -30.63 -44.66 31.90
CA LYS A 78 -31.57 -45.40 30.98
C LYS A 78 -30.87 -46.37 30.05
N ASN A 79 -30.19 -45.89 29.01
CA ASN A 79 -29.52 -46.69 27.99
C ASN A 79 -28.01 -46.43 27.85
N ASN A 80 -27.40 -45.65 28.74
CA ASN A 80 -25.97 -45.32 28.69
C ASN A 80 -25.31 -45.66 30.02
N GLU A 81 -24.10 -46.18 29.95
CA GLU A 81 -23.22 -46.48 31.08
C GLU A 81 -22.00 -45.54 31.04
N ILE A 82 -21.67 -44.99 32.20
CA ILE A 82 -20.46 -44.18 32.36
C ILE A 82 -19.60 -44.87 33.42
N ASN A 83 -18.44 -45.29 33.00
CA ASN A 83 -17.48 -45.91 33.87
C ASN A 83 -16.76 -44.83 34.68
N LEU A 84 -16.79 -44.96 35.99
CA LEU A 84 -16.00 -44.15 36.91
C LEU A 84 -14.76 -44.94 37.31
N SER A 85 -13.60 -44.28 37.24
CA SER A 85 -12.35 -44.87 37.76
C SER A 85 -12.27 -44.75 39.30
N LYS A 86 -13.02 -43.78 39.86
CA LYS A 86 -12.98 -43.50 41.29
C LYS A 86 -14.26 -42.82 41.75
N LEU A 87 -14.76 -43.25 42.87
CA LEU A 87 -15.77 -42.55 43.66
C LEU A 87 -15.45 -42.70 45.15
N ASP A 88 -14.85 -41.64 45.70
CA ASP A 88 -14.46 -41.58 47.13
C ASP A 88 -15.34 -40.57 47.85
N LEU A 89 -16.01 -41.00 48.89
CA LEU A 89 -16.87 -40.17 49.74
C LEU A 89 -16.18 -39.96 51.09
N PHE A 90 -15.85 -38.73 51.39
CA PHE A 90 -15.18 -38.34 52.65
C PHE A 90 -16.25 -37.97 53.67
N LEU A 91 -16.29 -38.72 54.78
CA LEU A 91 -17.23 -38.54 55.86
C LEU A 91 -16.58 -37.84 57.04
N SER A 92 -17.37 -37.00 57.72
CA SER A 92 -16.99 -36.43 59.00
C SER A 92 -16.98 -37.54 60.07
N LEU A 93 -15.98 -37.53 60.91
CA LEU A 93 -15.92 -38.47 62.11
C LEU A 93 -17.16 -38.30 63.02
N LYS A 94 -17.79 -37.13 63.01
CA LYS A 94 -19.05 -36.89 63.75
C LYS A 94 -20.19 -37.77 63.24
N SER A 95 -20.15 -38.25 62.00
CA SER A 95 -21.15 -39.13 61.38
C SER A 95 -21.17 -40.55 62.13
N PHE A 96 -20.17 -40.87 62.91
CA PHE A 96 -20.14 -42.11 63.71
C PHE A 96 -20.86 -41.98 65.00
N TYR A 97 -21.01 -40.79 65.54
CA TYR A 97 -21.64 -40.53 66.86
C TYR A 97 -23.05 -39.90 66.69
N SER A 98 -23.40 -39.50 65.55
CA SER A 98 -24.75 -38.97 65.20
C SER A 98 -25.40 -39.91 64.19
N SER A 99 -26.72 -40.03 64.21
CA SER A 99 -27.47 -40.79 63.21
C SER A 99 -27.47 -40.16 61.83
N ASP A 100 -26.80 -39.01 61.68
CA ASP A 100 -26.74 -38.26 60.44
C ASP A 100 -25.43 -38.47 59.70
N PHE A 101 -25.51 -38.92 58.43
CA PHE A 101 -24.38 -39.01 57.54
C PHE A 101 -23.97 -37.63 56.99
N LEU A 102 -22.91 -37.06 57.57
CA LEU A 102 -22.35 -35.79 57.10
C LEU A 102 -21.24 -36.01 56.09
N LEU A 103 -21.55 -35.83 54.84
CA LEU A 103 -20.58 -35.87 53.75
C LEU A 103 -19.82 -34.53 53.68
N GLU A 104 -18.51 -34.58 53.77
CA GLU A 104 -17.64 -33.40 53.71
C GLU A 104 -17.14 -33.14 52.29
N LYS A 105 -16.83 -34.20 51.53
CA LYS A 105 -16.25 -34.11 50.19
C LYS A 105 -16.54 -35.39 49.42
N ALA A 106 -16.79 -35.24 48.11
CA ALA A 106 -16.80 -36.35 47.15
C ALA A 106 -15.73 -36.12 46.08
N ASN A 107 -14.90 -37.14 45.83
CA ASN A 107 -13.97 -37.20 44.74
C ASN A 107 -14.52 -38.18 43.69
N ILE A 108 -14.82 -37.67 42.49
CA ILE A 108 -15.39 -38.46 41.42
C ILE A 108 -14.44 -38.37 40.21
N ALA A 109 -13.83 -39.49 39.84
CA ALA A 109 -13.04 -39.55 38.60
C ALA A 109 -13.72 -40.47 37.60
N PHE A 110 -13.76 -40.08 36.37
CA PHE A 110 -14.29 -40.91 35.29
C PHE A 110 -13.21 -41.16 34.22
N GLU A 111 -13.26 -42.35 33.67
CA GLU A 111 -12.37 -42.82 32.66
C GLU A 111 -12.68 -42.13 31.32
N LYS A 112 -11.95 -42.49 30.27
CA LYS A 112 -12.14 -42.01 28.94
C LYS A 112 -13.55 -42.39 28.39
N ASN A 113 -14.49 -41.45 28.45
CA ASN A 113 -15.85 -41.59 27.96
C ASN A 113 -16.10 -40.72 26.72
N ASP A 114 -17.01 -41.13 25.85
CA ASP A 114 -17.45 -40.29 24.71
C ASP A 114 -18.12 -39.03 25.25
N ILE A 115 -17.70 -37.87 24.72
CA ILE A 115 -18.24 -36.55 25.13
C ILE A 115 -19.75 -36.48 24.91
N LYS A 116 -20.28 -37.11 23.84
CA LYS A 116 -21.72 -37.15 23.59
C LYS A 116 -22.49 -37.92 24.67
N ASP A 117 -21.93 -38.98 25.20
CA ASP A 117 -22.57 -39.71 26.28
C ASP A 117 -22.54 -38.91 27.56
N LEU A 118 -21.44 -38.22 27.86
CA LEU A 118 -21.35 -37.29 28.99
C LEU A 118 -22.33 -36.11 28.83
N THR A 119 -22.58 -35.60 27.63
CA THR A 119 -23.57 -34.54 27.42
C THR A 119 -25.02 -34.99 27.65
N LYS A 120 -25.32 -36.29 27.58
CA LYS A 120 -26.63 -36.83 27.95
C LYS A 120 -26.89 -36.71 29.46
N ILE A 121 -25.84 -36.85 30.29
CA ILE A 121 -25.96 -36.60 31.75
C ILE A 121 -26.25 -35.14 32.00
N THR A 122 -25.58 -34.24 31.31
CA THR A 122 -25.83 -32.81 31.49
C THR A 122 -27.27 -32.40 31.15
N ASN A 123 -27.99 -33.19 30.32
CA ASN A 123 -29.41 -32.98 30.04
C ASN A 123 -30.29 -33.17 31.29
N ILE A 124 -29.81 -33.88 32.31
CA ILE A 124 -30.55 -34.11 33.53
C ILE A 124 -30.41 -32.94 34.51
N PHE A 125 -29.24 -32.32 34.53
CA PHE A 125 -28.87 -31.30 35.52
C PHE A 125 -28.86 -29.87 35.00
N LEU A 126 -28.73 -29.68 33.67
CA LEU A 126 -28.63 -28.34 33.05
C LEU A 126 -29.91 -27.93 32.34
N PRO A 127 -30.21 -26.65 32.24
CA PRO A 127 -31.33 -26.12 31.45
C PRO A 127 -31.27 -26.58 29.98
N LYS A 128 -32.44 -26.91 29.38
CA LYS A 128 -32.57 -27.41 27.99
C LYS A 128 -31.84 -26.55 26.95
N ILE A 129 -31.76 -25.24 27.16
CA ILE A 129 -31.05 -24.30 26.26
C ILE A 129 -29.55 -24.57 26.27
N ILE A 130 -28.96 -24.78 27.43
CA ILE A 130 -27.50 -25.05 27.58
C ILE A 130 -27.17 -26.40 26.96
N ASN A 131 -27.98 -27.42 27.21
CA ASN A 131 -27.79 -28.75 26.64
C ASN A 131 -27.88 -28.77 25.13
N LYS A 132 -28.82 -28.04 24.56
CA LYS A 132 -28.95 -27.90 23.10
C LYS A 132 -27.71 -27.25 22.49
N GLN A 133 -27.07 -26.33 23.21
CA GLN A 133 -25.81 -25.71 22.76
C GLN A 133 -24.62 -26.68 22.88
N LEU A 134 -24.46 -27.39 24.00
CA LEU A 134 -23.39 -28.36 24.19
C LEU A 134 -23.41 -29.45 23.13
N ASN A 135 -24.59 -30.02 22.82
CA ASN A 135 -24.76 -31.02 21.77
C ASN A 135 -24.47 -30.52 20.37
N LYS A 136 -24.58 -29.20 20.11
CA LYS A 136 -24.21 -28.60 18.82
C LYS A 136 -22.70 -28.31 18.74
N ILE A 137 -22.08 -28.01 19.87
CA ILE A 137 -20.66 -27.67 19.95
C ILE A 137 -19.80 -28.91 19.75
N PHE A 138 -20.02 -29.97 20.53
CA PHE A 138 -19.22 -31.19 20.47
C PHE A 138 -19.79 -32.17 19.45
N THR A 139 -19.00 -32.52 18.45
CA THR A 139 -19.41 -33.47 17.40
C THR A 139 -18.76 -34.84 17.57
N LYS A 140 -17.56 -34.89 18.18
CA LYS A 140 -16.75 -36.08 18.39
C LYS A 140 -15.74 -35.83 19.49
N GLY A 141 -15.27 -36.87 20.17
CA GLY A 141 -14.16 -36.85 21.12
C GLY A 141 -14.42 -37.59 22.40
N ASN A 142 -13.37 -37.69 23.18
CA ASN A 142 -13.43 -38.32 24.50
C ASN A 142 -13.03 -37.32 25.60
N LEU A 143 -13.56 -37.52 26.79
CA LEU A 143 -13.22 -36.77 27.99
C LEU A 143 -12.93 -37.74 29.14
N GLU A 144 -11.85 -37.52 29.84
CA GLU A 144 -11.57 -38.07 31.14
C GLU A 144 -11.45 -36.94 32.16
N GLY A 145 -11.77 -37.19 33.41
CA GLY A 145 -11.71 -36.08 34.37
C GLY A 145 -11.97 -36.47 35.83
N GLU A 146 -11.72 -35.52 36.71
CA GLU A 146 -11.91 -35.62 38.14
C GLU A 146 -12.66 -34.39 38.66
N PHE A 147 -13.72 -34.63 39.42
CA PHE A 147 -14.44 -33.67 40.23
C PHE A 147 -14.10 -33.82 41.71
N VAL A 148 -13.85 -32.68 42.37
CA VAL A 148 -13.78 -32.62 43.83
C VAL A 148 -14.91 -31.72 44.28
N ILE A 149 -15.88 -32.28 44.95
CA ILE A 149 -17.11 -31.63 45.39
C ILE A 149 -17.11 -31.54 46.91
N PRO A 150 -16.78 -30.40 47.51
CA PRO A 150 -16.93 -30.18 48.95
C PRO A 150 -18.40 -29.91 49.30
N PHE A 151 -18.80 -30.39 50.48
CA PHE A 151 -20.14 -30.18 51.03
C PHE A 151 -20.06 -29.24 52.24
N LYS A 152 -21.12 -28.52 52.52
CA LYS A 152 -21.28 -27.70 53.70
C LYS A 152 -21.78 -28.61 54.88
N PRO A 153 -21.68 -28.12 56.13
CA PRO A 153 -22.21 -28.84 57.30
C PRO A 153 -23.70 -29.15 57.23
N ASP A 154 -24.48 -28.40 56.41
CA ASP A 154 -25.89 -28.63 56.16
C ASP A 154 -26.19 -29.68 55.07
N GLY A 155 -25.14 -30.36 54.59
CA GLY A 155 -25.24 -31.35 53.51
C GLY A 155 -25.41 -30.79 52.11
N THR A 156 -25.48 -29.46 51.94
CA THR A 156 -25.58 -28.85 50.60
C THR A 156 -24.22 -28.74 49.93
N VAL A 157 -24.20 -28.79 48.59
CA VAL A 157 -22.96 -28.66 47.81
C VAL A 157 -22.36 -27.26 47.97
N SER A 158 -21.08 -27.22 48.30
CA SER A 158 -20.32 -25.95 48.36
C SER A 158 -20.07 -25.43 46.94
N LYS A 159 -20.06 -24.09 46.79
CA LYS A 159 -19.68 -23.46 45.55
C LYS A 159 -18.20 -23.57 45.19
N LYS A 160 -17.37 -24.12 46.09
CA LYS A 160 -15.91 -24.29 45.91
C LYS A 160 -15.54 -25.66 45.29
N TYR A 161 -16.38 -26.20 44.41
CA TYR A 161 -16.01 -27.43 43.69
C TYR A 161 -14.88 -27.17 42.68
N THR A 162 -14.08 -28.21 42.42
CA THR A 162 -13.01 -28.17 41.44
C THR A 162 -13.22 -29.24 40.40
N PHE A 163 -12.77 -28.96 39.17
CA PHE A 163 -12.79 -29.89 38.07
C PHE A 163 -11.45 -29.89 37.36
N TYR A 164 -10.92 -31.05 37.08
CA TYR A 164 -9.84 -31.27 36.12
C TYR A 164 -10.33 -32.23 35.05
N GLY A 165 -10.16 -31.90 33.79
CA GLY A 165 -10.56 -32.74 32.65
C GLY A 165 -9.55 -32.73 31.54
N LYS A 166 -9.47 -33.80 30.80
CA LYS A 166 -8.63 -33.92 29.62
C LYS A 166 -9.49 -34.32 28.41
N VAL A 167 -9.60 -33.42 27.49
CA VAL A 167 -10.27 -33.61 26.19
C VAL A 167 -9.30 -34.31 25.26
N ILE A 168 -9.72 -35.40 24.63
CA ILE A 168 -8.88 -36.26 23.81
C ILE A 168 -9.48 -36.38 22.42
N VAL A 169 -8.79 -35.82 21.39
CA VAL A 169 -9.13 -35.91 19.97
C VAL A 169 -10.58 -35.51 19.71
N ALA A 170 -10.97 -34.33 20.17
CA ALA A 170 -12.32 -33.81 19.99
C ALA A 170 -12.45 -32.93 18.75
N ASP A 171 -13.65 -32.95 18.16
CA ASP A 171 -14.06 -32.02 17.13
C ASP A 171 -15.16 -31.10 17.69
N ILE A 172 -14.92 -29.79 17.59
CA ILE A 172 -15.77 -28.72 18.15
C ILE A 172 -16.24 -27.80 17.06
N ASN A 173 -17.55 -27.58 16.94
CA ASN A 173 -18.13 -26.54 16.12
C ASN A 173 -18.06 -25.20 16.87
N ILE A 174 -17.22 -24.28 16.40
CA ILE A 174 -17.15 -22.91 16.92
C ILE A 174 -18.41 -22.12 16.45
N THR A 175 -18.74 -22.28 15.18
CA THR A 175 -19.97 -21.79 14.55
C THR A 175 -20.52 -22.85 13.59
N LYS A 176 -21.59 -22.55 12.86
CA LYS A 176 -22.11 -23.46 11.81
C LYS A 176 -21.06 -23.77 10.73
N ASP A 177 -20.18 -22.79 10.45
CA ASP A 177 -19.24 -22.84 9.32
C ASP A 177 -17.78 -23.10 9.75
N TYR A 178 -17.50 -23.07 11.05
CA TYR A 178 -16.14 -23.18 11.58
C TYR A 178 -16.02 -24.26 12.61
N ARG A 179 -15.10 -25.19 12.35
CA ARG A 179 -14.80 -26.32 13.20
C ARG A 179 -13.34 -26.33 13.63
N LEU A 180 -13.13 -26.63 14.92
CA LEU A 180 -11.83 -26.98 15.48
C LEU A 180 -11.78 -28.51 15.53
N THR A 181 -10.77 -29.13 14.94
CA THR A 181 -10.64 -30.57 14.82
C THR A 181 -9.40 -31.09 15.51
N ASN A 182 -9.42 -32.40 15.86
CA ASN A 182 -8.30 -33.09 16.52
C ASN A 182 -7.81 -32.38 17.80
N LEU A 183 -8.74 -31.75 18.53
CA LEU A 183 -8.43 -31.01 19.74
C LEU A 183 -8.03 -31.95 20.86
N THR A 184 -6.87 -31.71 21.49
CA THR A 184 -6.48 -32.26 22.75
C THR A 184 -6.20 -31.10 23.72
N ALA A 185 -6.91 -31.05 24.82
CA ALA A 185 -6.85 -29.98 25.79
C ALA A 185 -7.06 -30.44 27.21
N GLU A 186 -6.53 -29.68 28.14
CA GLU A 186 -6.78 -29.85 29.58
C GLU A 186 -7.69 -28.71 30.04
N VAL A 187 -8.66 -29.05 30.90
CA VAL A 187 -9.64 -28.09 31.43
C VAL A 187 -9.57 -28.13 32.92
N THR A 188 -9.35 -26.99 33.55
CA THR A 188 -9.25 -26.90 35.03
C THR A 188 -10.21 -25.80 35.50
N TYR A 189 -10.99 -26.10 36.52
CA TYR A 189 -11.92 -25.17 37.17
C TYR A 189 -11.74 -25.16 38.67
N GLY A 190 -11.68 -23.97 39.27
CA GLY A 190 -11.54 -23.76 40.69
C GLY A 190 -10.11 -23.90 41.21
N GLU A 191 -9.90 -23.66 42.51
CA GLU A 191 -8.61 -23.91 43.19
C GLU A 191 -8.38 -25.41 43.34
N SER A 192 -7.49 -25.96 42.53
CA SER A 192 -7.06 -27.35 42.63
C SER A 192 -5.57 -27.42 42.94
N SER A 193 -5.10 -28.64 43.39
CA SER A 193 -3.67 -28.94 43.55
C SER A 193 -2.84 -28.68 42.28
N HIS A 194 -3.47 -28.56 41.15
CA HIS A 194 -2.83 -28.36 39.84
C HIS A 194 -2.83 -26.91 39.38
N THR A 195 -3.69 -26.02 39.91
CA THR A 195 -3.76 -24.61 39.48
C THR A 195 -4.39 -23.73 40.56
N ASN A 196 -3.75 -22.63 40.87
CA ASN A 196 -4.27 -21.58 41.77
C ASN A 196 -5.09 -20.58 40.96
N ILE A 197 -6.25 -21.02 40.39
CA ILE A 197 -7.07 -20.17 39.49
C ILE A 197 -8.48 -20.09 40.00
N ASP A 198 -8.90 -18.86 40.28
CA ASP A 198 -10.30 -18.52 40.49
C ASP A 198 -11.03 -18.38 39.15
N GLY A 199 -11.49 -19.51 38.59
CA GLY A 199 -12.16 -19.56 37.30
C GLY A 199 -11.94 -20.84 36.50
N LEU A 200 -12.05 -20.72 35.17
CA LEU A 200 -11.86 -21.82 34.20
C LEU A 200 -10.59 -21.56 33.39
N ARG A 201 -9.70 -22.54 33.36
CA ARG A 201 -8.54 -22.57 32.47
C ARG A 201 -8.68 -23.71 31.47
N ILE A 202 -8.39 -23.43 30.21
CA ILE A 202 -8.31 -24.41 29.13
C ILE A 202 -6.89 -24.32 28.55
N THR A 203 -6.13 -25.38 28.65
CA THR A 203 -4.81 -25.50 28.02
C THR A 203 -4.96 -26.40 26.80
N ILE A 204 -4.86 -25.81 25.61
CA ILE A 204 -4.90 -26.57 24.37
C ILE A 204 -3.49 -27.05 24.07
N ASN A 205 -3.32 -28.38 24.03
CA ASN A 205 -2.03 -29.00 23.73
C ASN A 205 -1.83 -29.12 22.20
N LYS A 206 -2.89 -29.43 21.46
CA LYS A 206 -2.92 -29.49 19.98
C LYS A 206 -4.35 -29.39 19.44
N GLY A 207 -4.46 -28.95 18.21
CA GLY A 207 -5.71 -28.88 17.47
C GLY A 207 -5.47 -28.38 16.05
N THR A 208 -6.52 -28.35 15.23
CA THR A 208 -6.45 -27.80 13.88
C THR A 208 -7.67 -26.91 13.64
N PHE A 209 -7.45 -25.68 13.24
CA PHE A 209 -8.48 -24.74 12.87
C PHE A 209 -8.21 -24.23 11.45
N LEU A 210 -9.13 -24.51 10.52
CA LEU A 210 -8.85 -24.37 9.07
C LEU A 210 -7.57 -25.18 8.73
N ASN A 211 -6.56 -24.55 8.13
CA ASN A 211 -5.25 -25.17 7.86
C ASN A 211 -4.17 -24.81 8.89
N LEU A 212 -4.55 -24.13 9.98
CA LEU A 212 -3.63 -23.76 11.05
C LEU A 212 -3.59 -24.85 12.13
N LYS A 213 -2.40 -25.30 12.48
CA LYS A 213 -2.15 -26.13 13.66
C LYS A 213 -2.17 -25.22 14.89
N LEU A 214 -2.98 -25.56 15.87
CA LEU A 214 -2.91 -24.98 17.19
C LEU A 214 -1.85 -25.73 17.97
N LEU A 215 -0.93 -25.00 18.56
CA LEU A 215 0.11 -25.50 19.45
C LEU A 215 -0.29 -25.18 20.89
N LYS A 216 0.63 -25.32 21.84
CA LYS A 216 0.35 -25.03 23.24
C LYS A 216 -0.29 -23.65 23.42
N SER A 217 -1.58 -23.62 23.71
CA SER A 217 -2.39 -22.40 23.81
C SER A 217 -3.16 -22.40 25.13
N LEU A 218 -3.49 -21.21 25.62
CA LEU A 218 -4.11 -20.99 26.92
C LEU A 218 -5.35 -20.12 26.81
N ILE A 219 -6.42 -20.50 27.50
CA ILE A 219 -7.63 -19.69 27.66
C ILE A 219 -8.00 -19.66 29.14
N ASP A 220 -7.97 -18.48 29.73
CA ASP A 220 -8.39 -18.22 31.11
C ASP A 220 -9.72 -17.46 31.12
N ILE A 221 -10.69 -17.96 31.89
CA ILE A 221 -12.00 -17.34 32.08
C ILE A 221 -12.19 -17.09 33.57
N LYS A 222 -12.21 -15.81 33.97
CA LYS A 222 -12.46 -15.39 35.35
C LYS A 222 -13.89 -14.88 35.51
N PHE A 223 -14.53 -15.29 36.57
CA PHE A 223 -15.89 -14.89 36.92
C PHE A 223 -15.84 -13.76 37.96
N LYS A 224 -16.34 -12.58 37.63
CA LYS A 224 -16.40 -11.44 38.56
C LYS A 224 -17.75 -10.77 38.50
N GLY A 225 -18.58 -11.00 39.51
CA GLY A 225 -19.95 -10.52 39.54
C GLY A 225 -20.76 -10.98 38.31
N ASN A 226 -21.35 -10.06 37.58
CA ASN A 226 -22.16 -10.33 36.41
C ASN A 226 -21.35 -10.39 35.08
N LYS A 227 -20.01 -10.40 35.16
CA LYS A 227 -19.14 -10.42 33.99
C LYS A 227 -18.20 -11.63 34.01
N LYS A 228 -17.87 -12.11 32.84
CA LYS A 228 -16.83 -13.10 32.57
C LYS A 228 -15.71 -12.41 31.83
N PHE A 229 -14.50 -12.47 32.35
CA PHE A 229 -13.29 -11.92 31.74
C PHE A 229 -12.52 -13.06 31.09
N ILE A 230 -12.36 -12.99 29.77
CA ILE A 230 -11.68 -13.99 28.97
C ILE A 230 -10.32 -13.42 28.57
N ARG A 231 -9.26 -14.15 28.84
CA ARG A 231 -7.92 -13.92 28.36
C ARG A 231 -7.43 -15.17 27.66
N SER A 232 -6.99 -15.05 26.41
CA SER A 232 -6.46 -16.18 25.67
C SER A 232 -5.12 -15.84 25.02
N SER A 233 -4.25 -16.86 24.95
CA SER A 233 -3.00 -16.83 24.21
C SER A 233 -3.01 -18.03 23.27
N ILE A 234 -3.27 -17.81 22.01
CA ILE A 234 -3.44 -18.85 20.99
C ILE A 234 -2.22 -18.87 20.09
N HIS A 235 -1.49 -19.96 20.10
CA HIS A 235 -0.33 -20.19 19.25
C HIS A 235 -0.74 -20.98 18.01
N THR A 236 -0.54 -20.41 16.83
CA THR A 236 -0.92 -20.99 15.54
C THR A 236 0.26 -21.09 14.60
N LYS A 237 0.36 -22.19 13.87
CA LYS A 237 1.39 -22.41 12.85
C LYS A 237 0.80 -23.07 11.62
N GLY A 238 1.09 -22.53 10.44
CA GLY A 238 0.62 -23.13 9.21
C GLY A 238 0.51 -22.14 8.06
N ASN A 239 -0.16 -22.58 7.01
CA ASN A 239 -0.46 -21.80 5.82
C ASN A 239 -1.96 -21.53 5.74
N ILE A 240 -2.34 -20.31 5.44
CA ILE A 240 -3.72 -19.89 5.16
C ILE A 240 -3.78 -19.05 3.90
N ASN A 241 -4.82 -19.30 3.11
CA ASN A 241 -5.11 -18.58 1.88
C ASN A 241 -6.10 -17.43 2.10
N PHE A 242 -6.35 -16.64 1.05
CA PHE A 242 -7.22 -15.47 1.11
C PHE A 242 -8.66 -15.77 1.54
N SER A 243 -9.21 -16.91 1.08
CA SER A 243 -10.56 -17.32 1.48
C SER A 243 -10.65 -17.57 2.99
N GLU A 244 -9.66 -18.23 3.56
CA GLU A 244 -9.57 -18.52 5.00
C GLU A 244 -9.32 -17.24 5.82
N ILE A 245 -8.46 -16.34 5.32
CA ILE A 245 -8.23 -15.03 5.95
C ILE A 245 -9.51 -14.19 5.96
N LYS A 246 -10.27 -14.18 4.87
CA LYS A 246 -11.59 -13.52 4.81
C LYS A 246 -12.58 -14.11 5.83
N LYS A 247 -12.56 -15.42 6.00
CA LYS A 247 -13.39 -16.10 7.01
C LYS A 247 -13.03 -15.65 8.42
N ILE A 248 -11.74 -15.66 8.77
CA ILE A 248 -11.25 -15.20 10.09
C ILE A 248 -11.61 -13.72 10.30
N SER A 249 -11.34 -12.88 9.31
CA SER A 249 -11.67 -11.45 9.35
C SER A 249 -13.15 -11.18 9.60
N SER A 250 -14.02 -11.95 8.93
CA SER A 250 -15.48 -11.87 9.10
C SER A 250 -15.92 -12.25 10.52
N LEU A 251 -15.31 -13.29 11.12
CA LEU A 251 -15.56 -13.66 12.52
C LEU A 251 -15.20 -12.53 13.49
N LEU A 252 -14.18 -11.76 13.16
CA LEU A 252 -13.70 -10.62 13.95
C LEU A 252 -14.42 -9.30 13.61
N GLY A 253 -15.46 -9.34 12.76
CA GLY A 253 -16.26 -8.16 12.38
C GLY A 253 -15.54 -7.18 11.45
N SER A 254 -14.52 -7.62 10.71
CA SER A 254 -13.76 -6.82 9.76
C SER A 254 -13.93 -7.31 8.32
N LYS A 255 -13.74 -6.41 7.33
CA LYS A 255 -13.75 -6.74 5.90
C LYS A 255 -12.41 -6.37 5.30
N ILE A 256 -11.81 -7.29 4.55
CA ILE A 256 -10.54 -7.09 3.83
C ILE A 256 -10.88 -6.90 2.36
N ASN A 257 -10.87 -5.63 1.89
CA ASN A 257 -11.27 -5.28 0.51
C ASN A 257 -10.11 -4.70 -0.33
N TYR A 258 -8.92 -4.52 0.29
CA TYR A 258 -7.80 -3.82 -0.35
C TYR A 258 -6.89 -4.73 -1.16
N PHE A 259 -6.96 -6.03 -0.93
CA PHE A 259 -6.12 -7.03 -1.58
C PHE A 259 -6.95 -7.85 -2.58
N GLU A 260 -6.31 -8.27 -3.66
CA GLU A 260 -6.87 -9.19 -4.63
C GLU A 260 -6.64 -10.65 -4.21
N ASP A 261 -5.47 -10.92 -3.63
CA ASP A 261 -5.09 -12.22 -3.08
C ASP A 261 -4.12 -12.08 -1.90
N ILE A 262 -4.16 -13.07 -1.00
CA ILE A 262 -3.24 -13.20 0.14
C ILE A 262 -2.97 -14.68 0.39
N ASN A 263 -1.70 -15.04 0.53
CA ASN A 263 -1.27 -16.35 0.99
C ASN A 263 -0.24 -16.16 2.12
N LEU A 264 -0.53 -16.70 3.30
CA LEU A 264 0.26 -16.47 4.51
C LEU A 264 0.73 -17.79 5.12
N THR A 265 2.03 -17.97 5.24
CA THR A 265 2.65 -19.03 6.06
C THR A 265 3.31 -18.40 7.28
N SER A 266 2.87 -18.75 8.46
CA SER A 266 3.27 -18.07 9.68
C SER A 266 3.34 -18.97 10.91
N ASP A 267 4.00 -18.44 11.94
CA ASP A 267 4.10 -18.96 13.30
C ASP A 267 3.77 -17.83 14.28
N LEU A 268 2.49 -17.74 14.71
CA LEU A 268 1.94 -16.57 15.38
C LEU A 268 1.35 -16.91 16.74
N THR A 269 1.55 -16.01 17.68
CA THR A 269 0.83 -15.97 18.96
C THR A 269 -0.17 -14.84 18.94
N THR A 270 -1.46 -15.17 19.13
CA THR A 270 -2.56 -14.23 19.22
C THR A 270 -3.07 -14.16 20.66
N ASN A 271 -2.88 -13.04 21.31
CA ASN A 271 -3.47 -12.75 22.61
C ASN A 271 -4.77 -11.98 22.44
N ILE A 272 -5.86 -12.51 23.03
CA ILE A 272 -7.17 -11.90 22.95
C ILE A 272 -7.69 -11.69 24.36
N GLU A 273 -8.13 -10.49 24.68
CA GLU A 273 -8.79 -10.17 25.94
C GLU A 273 -10.15 -9.53 25.66
N PHE A 274 -11.19 -9.97 26.37
CA PHE A 274 -12.52 -9.40 26.29
C PHE A 274 -13.35 -9.75 27.53
N ASP A 275 -14.42 -9.01 27.74
CA ASP A 275 -15.44 -9.38 28.74
C ASP A 275 -16.78 -9.75 28.08
N ILE A 276 -17.55 -10.58 28.78
CA ILE A 276 -18.93 -10.95 28.38
C ILE A 276 -19.85 -10.69 29.56
N ASP A 277 -20.94 -10.00 29.37
CA ASP A 277 -21.97 -9.81 30.37
C ASP A 277 -22.98 -10.98 30.40
N ASN A 278 -23.91 -10.96 31.37
CA ASN A 278 -24.94 -11.99 31.51
C ASN A 278 -25.93 -12.08 30.32
N LYS A 279 -25.96 -11.09 29.45
CA LYS A 279 -26.73 -11.08 28.20
C LYS A 279 -25.89 -11.54 26.99
N PHE A 280 -24.70 -12.10 27.25
CA PHE A 280 -23.74 -12.53 26.25
C PHE A 280 -23.23 -11.44 25.30
N ARG A 281 -23.25 -10.16 25.72
CA ARG A 281 -22.70 -9.06 24.95
C ARG A 281 -21.22 -8.96 25.24
N VAL A 282 -20.42 -8.97 24.16
CA VAL A 282 -18.97 -8.83 24.21
C VAL A 282 -18.58 -7.36 24.36
N GLY A 283 -17.69 -7.06 25.30
CA GLY A 283 -17.14 -5.72 25.54
C GLY A 283 -15.62 -5.74 25.67
N ASN A 284 -15.02 -4.55 25.64
CA ASN A 284 -13.60 -4.29 25.94
C ASN A 284 -12.62 -5.24 25.23
N THR A 285 -12.87 -5.52 23.93
CA THR A 285 -12.06 -6.48 23.18
C THR A 285 -10.71 -5.86 22.77
N SER A 286 -9.63 -6.56 23.06
CA SER A 286 -8.29 -6.25 22.57
C SER A 286 -7.63 -7.45 21.91
N TYR A 287 -6.81 -7.18 20.89
CA TYR A 287 -6.05 -8.18 20.15
C TYR A 287 -4.60 -7.77 20.08
N VAL A 288 -3.70 -8.74 20.34
CA VAL A 288 -2.26 -8.60 20.06
C VAL A 288 -1.82 -9.83 19.30
N VAL A 289 -1.38 -9.65 18.07
CA VAL A 289 -0.84 -10.73 17.22
C VAL A 289 0.65 -10.46 17.02
N GLN A 290 1.48 -11.45 17.36
CA GLN A 290 2.93 -11.34 17.23
C GLN A 290 3.53 -12.67 16.80
N GLY A 291 4.64 -12.62 16.09
CA GLY A 291 5.39 -13.81 15.68
C GLY A 291 6.08 -13.64 14.35
N ASP A 292 6.39 -14.77 13.75
CA ASP A 292 7.17 -14.86 12.53
C ASP A 292 6.27 -15.12 11.31
N ILE A 293 6.53 -14.37 10.25
CA ILE A 293 6.00 -14.57 8.90
C ILE A 293 7.09 -15.24 8.08
N ASN A 294 6.94 -16.53 7.81
CA ASN A 294 7.86 -17.30 6.98
C ASN A 294 7.72 -16.89 5.52
N SER A 295 6.49 -16.73 5.06
CA SER A 295 6.14 -16.22 3.73
C SER A 295 4.78 -15.55 3.76
N LEU A 296 4.68 -14.35 3.19
CA LEU A 296 3.42 -13.66 2.94
C LEU A 296 3.43 -13.17 1.51
N GLN A 297 2.55 -13.71 0.70
CA GLN A 297 2.30 -13.21 -0.65
C GLN A 297 1.01 -12.40 -0.64
N ILE A 298 1.08 -11.16 -1.11
CA ILE A 298 -0.07 -10.27 -1.24
C ILE A 298 -0.14 -9.76 -2.67
N LYS A 299 -1.35 -9.73 -3.22
CA LYS A 299 -1.62 -9.08 -4.50
C LYS A 299 -2.48 -7.85 -4.27
N ILE A 300 -1.92 -6.69 -4.61
CA ILE A 300 -2.61 -5.41 -4.54
C ILE A 300 -3.14 -5.02 -5.92
N LYS A 301 -4.15 -4.15 -5.97
CA LYS A 301 -4.60 -3.56 -7.24
C LYS A 301 -3.46 -2.76 -7.87
N GLU A 302 -3.23 -3.01 -9.15
CA GLU A 302 -2.16 -2.33 -9.91
C GLU A 302 -2.24 -0.80 -9.78
N LYS A 303 -1.11 -0.19 -9.46
CA LYS A 303 -0.94 1.25 -9.32
C LYS A 303 0.14 1.72 -10.31
N LYS A 304 -0.24 2.09 -11.53
CA LYS A 304 0.67 2.56 -12.60
C LYS A 304 1.63 3.68 -12.16
N VAL A 305 1.20 4.48 -11.17
CA VAL A 305 2.03 5.56 -10.61
C VAL A 305 3.32 5.05 -9.97
N ILE A 306 3.30 3.87 -9.33
CA ILE A 306 4.49 3.31 -8.69
C ILE A 306 5.53 2.90 -9.74
N ASN A 307 5.07 2.35 -10.87
CA ASN A 307 5.97 1.94 -11.97
C ASN A 307 6.63 3.14 -12.68
N GLU A 308 6.11 4.38 -12.50
CA GLU A 308 6.80 5.58 -12.96
C GLU A 308 8.11 5.83 -12.20
N PHE A 309 8.16 5.40 -10.91
CA PHE A 309 9.33 5.58 -10.05
C PHE A 309 10.16 4.31 -9.90
N ILE A 310 9.53 3.15 -9.84
CA ILE A 310 10.16 1.83 -9.74
C ILE A 310 9.66 1.01 -10.93
N PRO A 311 10.40 1.01 -12.06
CA PRO A 311 9.94 0.36 -13.30
C PRO A 311 9.69 -1.14 -13.17
N SER A 312 10.44 -1.83 -12.31
CA SER A 312 10.28 -3.27 -12.02
C SER A 312 9.22 -3.58 -10.96
N PHE A 313 8.46 -2.60 -10.48
CA PHE A 313 7.45 -2.83 -9.44
C PHE A 313 6.41 -3.86 -9.90
N ASN A 314 6.25 -4.91 -9.05
CA ASN A 314 5.27 -5.96 -9.23
C ASN A 314 4.16 -5.80 -8.17
N PRO A 315 2.87 -5.77 -8.55
CA PRO A 315 1.76 -5.73 -7.59
C PRO A 315 1.63 -7.01 -6.75
N GLU A 316 2.30 -8.10 -7.12
CA GLU A 316 2.46 -9.31 -6.29
C GLU A 316 3.69 -9.17 -5.39
N ILE A 317 3.47 -8.72 -4.16
CA ILE A 317 4.52 -8.48 -3.18
C ILE A 317 4.71 -9.72 -2.33
N THR A 318 5.94 -10.19 -2.19
CA THR A 318 6.29 -11.33 -1.33
C THR A 318 7.15 -10.87 -0.17
N PHE A 319 6.71 -11.14 1.05
CA PHE A 319 7.51 -11.00 2.27
C PHE A 319 8.04 -12.34 2.71
N LYS A 320 9.28 -12.36 3.21
CA LYS A 320 9.90 -13.53 3.86
C LYS A 320 10.70 -13.09 5.08
N ASN A 321 11.00 -14.03 5.97
CA ASN A 321 11.83 -13.78 7.16
C ASN A 321 11.37 -12.54 7.93
N SER A 322 10.05 -12.36 8.05
CA SER A 322 9.49 -11.14 8.58
C SER A 322 8.88 -11.36 9.97
N LYS A 323 8.92 -10.33 10.80
CA LYS A 323 8.25 -10.30 12.11
C LYS A 323 7.07 -9.37 12.07
N ILE A 324 5.97 -9.80 12.65
CA ILE A 324 4.76 -9.00 12.79
C ILE A 324 4.43 -8.73 14.25
N ASN A 325 3.97 -7.52 14.52
CA ASN A 325 3.31 -7.14 15.76
C ASN A 325 2.09 -6.29 15.41
N PHE A 326 0.91 -6.84 15.63
CA PHE A 326 -0.36 -6.15 15.43
C PHE A 326 -1.09 -5.99 16.76
N LYS A 327 -1.55 -4.80 17.08
CA LYS A 327 -2.29 -4.49 18.30
C LYS A 327 -3.56 -3.71 17.95
N ALA A 328 -4.71 -4.18 18.42
CA ALA A 328 -5.98 -3.49 18.26
C ALA A 328 -6.69 -3.34 19.61
N LEU A 329 -7.13 -2.13 19.93
CA LEU A 329 -7.91 -1.80 21.12
C LEU A 329 -9.37 -1.57 20.73
N LYS A 330 -10.29 -2.05 21.56
CA LYS A 330 -11.76 -1.97 21.31
C LYS A 330 -12.20 -2.62 19.99
N GLY A 331 -11.62 -3.80 19.68
CA GLY A 331 -11.88 -4.57 18.49
C GLY A 331 -11.03 -4.14 17.27
N ILE A 332 -11.00 -4.97 16.23
CA ILE A 332 -10.21 -4.71 15.00
C ILE A 332 -10.67 -3.45 14.27
N SER A 333 -11.95 -3.10 14.37
CA SER A 333 -12.48 -1.84 13.82
C SER A 333 -12.20 -0.61 14.69
N GLY A 334 -11.54 -0.77 15.84
CA GLY A 334 -11.08 0.29 16.72
C GLY A 334 -9.72 0.84 16.31
N ASP A 335 -9.08 1.54 17.25
CA ASP A 335 -7.70 1.97 17.07
C ASP A 335 -6.78 0.76 16.97
N HIS A 336 -5.90 0.76 15.99
CA HIS A 336 -4.96 -0.34 15.82
C HIS A 336 -3.60 0.11 15.30
N ALA A 337 -2.58 -0.68 15.62
CA ALA A 337 -1.21 -0.51 15.17
C ALA A 337 -0.67 -1.82 14.60
N LEU A 338 0.07 -1.72 13.51
CA LEU A 338 0.78 -2.82 12.86
C LEU A 338 2.25 -2.43 12.74
N LYS A 339 3.15 -3.31 13.17
CA LYS A 339 4.57 -3.25 12.85
C LYS A 339 4.96 -4.49 12.06
N LEU A 340 5.61 -4.30 10.93
CA LEU A 340 6.15 -5.36 10.09
C LEU A 340 7.62 -5.03 9.80
N GLU A 341 8.49 -6.01 9.97
CA GLU A 341 9.93 -5.87 9.73
C GLU A 341 10.45 -7.16 9.11
N GLY A 342 11.20 -7.05 8.02
CA GLY A 342 11.74 -8.22 7.32
C GLY A 342 12.21 -7.90 5.92
N GLU A 343 12.03 -8.84 5.00
CA GLU A 343 12.43 -8.71 3.60
C GLU A 343 11.20 -8.76 2.71
N ALA A 344 11.09 -7.83 1.76
CA ALA A 344 9.99 -7.77 0.79
C ALA A 344 10.52 -7.74 -0.64
N LYS A 345 9.91 -8.53 -1.51
CA LYS A 345 10.14 -8.49 -2.95
C LYS A 345 8.93 -7.83 -3.61
N PHE A 346 9.11 -6.62 -4.10
CA PHE A 346 8.14 -5.84 -4.86
C PHE A 346 8.68 -5.40 -6.24
N GLY A 347 9.89 -5.79 -6.56
CA GLY A 347 10.59 -5.65 -7.82
C GLY A 347 11.34 -6.95 -8.15
N ASP A 348 12.58 -6.81 -8.63
CA ASP A 348 13.38 -7.97 -9.06
C ASP A 348 14.00 -8.74 -7.90
N GLU A 349 14.36 -8.05 -6.81
CA GLU A 349 15.08 -8.61 -5.67
C GLU A 349 14.33 -8.37 -4.34
N PHE A 350 14.81 -9.01 -3.27
CA PHE A 350 14.34 -8.78 -1.91
C PHE A 350 15.05 -7.57 -1.30
N GLU A 351 14.25 -6.65 -0.76
CA GLU A 351 14.68 -5.46 -0.07
C GLU A 351 14.37 -5.56 1.42
N LYS A 352 15.23 -5.01 2.29
CA LYS A 352 14.92 -4.91 3.71
C LYS A 352 13.85 -3.85 3.91
N VAL A 353 12.79 -4.20 4.61
CA VAL A 353 11.66 -3.29 4.84
C VAL A 353 11.30 -3.24 6.31
N GLN A 354 10.92 -2.05 6.76
CA GLN A 354 10.29 -1.83 8.05
C GLN A 354 9.09 -0.92 7.87
N ILE A 355 7.92 -1.36 8.35
CA ILE A 355 6.66 -0.61 8.20
C ILE A 355 5.98 -0.57 9.57
N THR A 356 5.57 0.61 9.98
CA THR A 356 4.69 0.82 11.13
C THR A 356 3.47 1.59 10.67
N GLN A 357 2.29 1.02 10.87
CA GLN A 357 1.02 1.65 10.57
C GLN A 357 0.24 1.86 11.86
N ASN A 358 -0.34 3.03 12.04
CA ASN A 358 -1.31 3.33 13.09
C ASN A 358 -2.63 3.80 12.46
N TYR A 359 -3.73 3.38 13.03
CA TYR A 359 -5.07 3.84 12.66
C TYR A 359 -5.80 4.42 13.87
N GLU A 360 -6.32 5.61 13.73
CA GLU A 360 -7.15 6.30 14.70
C GLU A 360 -8.61 6.34 14.24
N LYS A 361 -9.47 5.59 14.89
CA LYS A 361 -10.90 5.48 14.52
C LYS A 361 -11.64 6.82 14.59
N LYS A 362 -11.38 7.61 15.64
CA LYS A 362 -12.04 8.91 15.86
C LYS A 362 -11.88 9.84 14.67
N ASN A 363 -10.68 9.89 14.11
CA ASN A 363 -10.31 10.79 13.02
C ASN A 363 -10.31 10.07 11.65
N LYS A 364 -10.58 8.77 11.61
CA LYS A 364 -10.44 7.90 10.41
C LYS A 364 -9.06 8.05 9.74
N LYS A 365 -8.04 8.35 10.54
CA LYS A 365 -6.70 8.71 10.10
C LYS A 365 -5.78 7.51 10.15
N TYR A 366 -5.07 7.28 9.06
CA TYR A 366 -3.94 6.37 9.00
C TYR A 366 -2.63 7.15 9.07
N SER A 367 -1.68 6.65 9.85
CA SER A 367 -0.29 7.12 9.89
C SER A 367 0.61 5.94 9.54
N ILE A 368 1.46 6.09 8.52
CA ILE A 368 2.39 5.04 8.10
C ILE A 368 3.80 5.62 8.10
N THR A 369 4.67 4.99 8.88
CA THR A 369 6.11 5.23 8.84
C THR A 369 6.76 3.99 8.26
N GLY A 370 7.66 4.16 7.33
CA GLY A 370 8.34 3.03 6.70
C GLY A 370 9.73 3.36 6.22
N SER A 371 10.50 2.30 5.99
CA SER A 371 11.79 2.38 5.32
C SER A 371 12.04 1.13 4.50
N SER A 372 12.82 1.27 3.44
CA SER A 372 13.24 0.18 2.58
C SER A 372 14.62 0.45 2.02
N THR A 373 15.45 -0.58 1.90
CA THR A 373 16.53 -0.56 0.90
C THR A 373 15.92 -0.58 -0.49
N LEU A 374 16.66 -0.12 -1.48
CA LEU A 374 16.31 -0.17 -2.90
C LEU A 374 17.51 -0.62 -3.72
N ASP A 375 18.36 -1.48 -3.14
CA ASP A 375 19.64 -1.90 -3.73
C ASP A 375 19.40 -2.72 -5.00
N GLY A 376 18.52 -3.70 -4.94
CA GLY A 376 18.14 -4.56 -6.07
C GLY A 376 17.10 -3.95 -7.02
N SER A 377 16.58 -2.76 -6.73
CA SER A 377 15.55 -2.10 -7.52
C SER A 377 16.12 -0.94 -8.33
N SER A 378 15.74 -0.79 -9.60
CA SER A 378 16.01 0.43 -10.35
C SER A 378 15.01 1.52 -9.95
N VAL A 379 15.49 2.78 -9.87
CA VAL A 379 14.66 3.95 -9.58
C VAL A 379 14.74 4.93 -10.74
N ASN A 380 13.61 5.42 -11.21
CA ASN A 380 13.52 6.38 -12.29
C ASN A 380 12.65 7.57 -11.90
N ILE A 381 13.20 8.77 -11.90
CA ILE A 381 12.47 10.02 -11.70
C ILE A 381 12.64 10.86 -12.96
N SER A 382 11.86 10.51 -13.99
CA SER A 382 12.00 11.07 -15.32
C SER A 382 11.90 12.60 -15.35
N LYS A 383 11.13 13.23 -14.45
CA LYS A 383 11.03 14.69 -14.32
C LYS A 383 12.30 15.39 -13.81
N LEU A 384 13.20 14.63 -13.20
CA LEU A 384 14.49 15.11 -12.74
C LEU A 384 15.64 14.62 -13.62
N ASN A 385 15.34 13.92 -14.71
CA ASN A 385 16.33 13.23 -15.53
C ASN A 385 17.26 12.36 -14.67
N TYR A 386 16.67 11.68 -13.68
CA TYR A 386 17.41 10.88 -12.72
C TYR A 386 17.08 9.41 -12.87
N LYS A 387 18.09 8.58 -12.93
CA LYS A 387 17.98 7.12 -12.98
C LYS A 387 19.04 6.49 -12.09
N LYS A 388 18.60 5.61 -11.20
CA LYS A 388 19.46 4.70 -10.45
C LYS A 388 19.34 3.31 -11.05
N GLU A 389 20.45 2.74 -11.45
CA GLU A 389 20.49 1.37 -11.94
C GLU A 389 20.35 0.36 -10.78
N LYS A 390 19.99 -0.87 -11.13
CA LYS A 390 20.02 -2.01 -10.22
C LYS A 390 21.43 -2.20 -9.65
N ASP A 391 21.54 -2.83 -8.48
CA ASP A 391 22.80 -3.17 -7.79
C ASP A 391 23.62 -1.93 -7.33
N LYS A 392 22.95 -0.80 -7.19
CA LYS A 392 23.46 0.39 -6.52
C LYS A 392 22.74 0.60 -5.20
N ASN A 393 23.48 0.95 -4.15
CA ASN A 393 22.88 1.17 -2.85
C ASN A 393 21.93 2.37 -2.89
N ALA A 394 20.73 2.18 -2.34
CA ALA A 394 19.81 3.26 -2.09
C ALA A 394 18.88 2.95 -0.93
N TYR A 395 18.38 4.00 -0.30
CA TYR A 395 17.54 3.90 0.87
C TYR A 395 16.36 4.87 0.77
N LEU A 396 15.19 4.38 1.09
CA LEU A 396 13.96 5.15 1.19
C LEU A 396 13.43 5.12 2.62
N ALA A 397 13.12 6.29 3.19
CA ALA A 397 12.39 6.41 4.44
C ALA A 397 11.23 7.38 4.28
N PHE A 398 10.10 7.11 4.92
CA PHE A 398 8.94 7.98 4.81
C PHE A 398 8.06 7.95 6.06
N ASN A 399 7.36 9.05 6.26
CA ASN A 399 6.27 9.18 7.21
C ASN A 399 5.10 9.86 6.51
N THR A 400 3.96 9.20 6.50
CA THR A 400 2.78 9.66 5.78
C THR A 400 1.53 9.56 6.64
N ASN A 401 0.62 10.50 6.45
CA ASN A 401 -0.69 10.50 7.08
C ASN A 401 -1.77 10.66 6.00
N PHE A 402 -2.87 9.94 6.11
CA PHE A 402 -3.99 10.10 5.18
C PHE A 402 -5.34 9.80 5.81
N ILE A 403 -6.35 10.43 5.27
CA ILE A 403 -7.75 10.06 5.46
C ILE A 403 -8.25 9.59 4.10
N LEU A 404 -8.84 8.39 4.06
CA LEU A 404 -9.33 7.79 2.82
C LEU A 404 -10.32 8.73 2.12
N ASP A 405 -10.16 8.90 0.81
CA ASP A 405 -10.96 9.74 -0.09
C ASP A 405 -10.90 11.26 0.17
N GLU A 406 -10.09 11.73 1.11
CA GLU A 406 -9.92 13.16 1.40
C GLU A 406 -8.56 13.68 0.96
N TYR A 407 -7.49 13.31 1.66
CA TYR A 407 -6.15 13.79 1.39
C TYR A 407 -5.07 12.76 1.77
N PHE A 408 -3.89 12.97 1.20
CA PHE A 408 -2.66 12.26 1.53
C PHE A 408 -1.58 13.28 1.90
N LEU A 409 -1.02 13.18 3.10
CA LEU A 409 0.04 14.05 3.59
C LEU A 409 1.33 13.25 3.73
N ILE A 410 2.36 13.64 3.01
CA ILE A 410 3.73 13.20 3.23
C ILE A 410 4.33 14.15 4.26
N ASP A 411 4.43 13.71 5.52
CA ASP A 411 5.10 14.51 6.55
C ASP A 411 6.60 14.57 6.28
N TYR A 412 7.16 13.44 5.88
CA TYR A 412 8.55 13.28 5.57
C TYR A 412 8.75 12.17 4.54
N LEU A 413 9.62 12.39 3.56
CA LEU A 413 10.17 11.36 2.70
C LEU A 413 11.63 11.68 2.42
N SER A 414 12.50 10.71 2.57
CA SER A 414 13.92 10.80 2.21
C SER A 414 14.27 9.62 1.31
N TYR A 415 14.76 9.93 0.14
CA TYR A 415 15.43 8.99 -0.76
C TYR A 415 16.89 9.39 -0.85
N THR A 416 17.79 8.45 -0.66
CA THR A 416 19.24 8.65 -0.75
C THR A 416 19.88 7.50 -1.53
N ASP A 417 20.86 7.82 -2.35
CA ASP A 417 21.81 6.87 -2.91
C ASP A 417 23.24 7.29 -2.56
N GLU A 418 24.25 6.77 -3.25
CA GLU A 418 25.67 7.09 -2.98
C GLU A 418 26.00 8.59 -3.11
N GLN A 419 25.28 9.33 -3.95
CA GLN A 419 25.55 10.73 -4.26
C GLN A 419 24.31 11.62 -4.24
N SER A 420 23.14 11.04 -4.48
CA SER A 420 21.88 11.77 -4.66
C SER A 420 21.05 11.75 -3.39
N GLU A 421 20.31 12.83 -3.17
CA GLU A 421 19.42 13.01 -2.05
C GLU A 421 18.15 13.74 -2.48
N ILE A 422 16.99 13.21 -2.09
CA ILE A 422 15.69 13.83 -2.29
C ILE A 422 14.94 13.80 -0.96
N ILE A 423 14.66 14.97 -0.39
CA ILE A 423 13.94 15.12 0.87
C ILE A 423 12.68 15.93 0.66
N LEU A 424 11.55 15.41 1.06
CA LEU A 424 10.25 16.07 1.04
C LEU A 424 9.73 16.22 2.47
N ASN A 425 9.26 17.40 2.80
CA ASN A 425 8.61 17.66 4.09
C ASN A 425 7.25 18.33 3.87
N LYS A 426 6.24 17.79 4.54
CA LYS A 426 4.86 18.28 4.59
C LYS A 426 4.26 18.63 3.23
N ILE A 427 4.25 17.64 2.33
CA ILE A 427 3.57 17.75 1.04
C ILE A 427 2.18 17.17 1.14
N LYS A 428 1.17 17.99 0.93
CA LYS A 428 -0.25 17.59 0.95
C LYS A 428 -0.76 17.40 -0.47
N LEU A 429 -1.34 16.24 -0.72
CA LEU A 429 -1.89 15.83 -2.01
C LEU A 429 -3.41 15.63 -1.88
N ASN A 430 -4.15 15.87 -2.95
CA ASN A 430 -5.55 15.49 -3.05
C ASN A 430 -5.70 14.02 -3.46
N LYS A 431 -6.95 13.53 -3.57
CA LYS A 431 -7.25 12.15 -4.00
C LYS A 431 -6.71 11.76 -5.38
N ASN A 432 -6.42 12.75 -6.24
CA ASN A 432 -5.84 12.55 -7.56
C ASN A 432 -4.29 12.60 -7.53
N LEU A 433 -3.69 12.73 -6.34
CA LEU A 433 -2.26 12.93 -6.10
C LEU A 433 -1.71 14.22 -6.71
N GLU A 434 -2.53 15.27 -6.83
CA GLU A 434 -2.09 16.61 -7.19
C GLU A 434 -1.71 17.40 -5.94
N ILE A 435 -0.68 18.22 -6.01
CA ILE A 435 -0.21 19.02 -4.87
C ILE A 435 -1.25 20.09 -4.52
N ILE A 436 -1.72 20.04 -3.26
CA ILE A 436 -2.58 21.06 -2.67
C ILE A 436 -1.71 22.06 -1.91
N ASP A 437 -0.71 21.55 -1.18
CA ASP A 437 0.17 22.32 -0.34
C ASP A 437 1.53 21.65 -0.18
N LEU A 438 2.56 22.43 0.10
CA LEU A 438 3.92 21.95 0.35
C LEU A 438 4.65 22.89 1.31
N GLU A 439 5.57 22.36 2.11
CA GLU A 439 6.46 23.19 2.96
C GLU A 439 7.86 23.24 2.38
N THR A 440 8.56 22.11 2.30
CA THR A 440 9.90 22.07 1.75
C THR A 440 10.17 20.83 0.91
N LEU A 441 10.99 21.01 -0.12
CA LEU A 441 11.55 19.94 -0.93
C LEU A 441 13.03 20.27 -1.21
N ARG A 442 13.92 19.32 -0.97
CA ARG A 442 15.34 19.40 -1.30
C ARG A 442 15.65 18.32 -2.32
N ILE A 443 16.31 18.68 -3.41
CA ILE A 443 16.71 17.77 -4.48
C ILE A 443 18.17 17.98 -4.79
N LYS A 444 18.94 16.89 -4.76
CA LYS A 444 20.30 16.81 -5.26
C LYS A 444 20.45 15.50 -6.00
N THR A 445 20.66 15.53 -7.32
CA THR A 445 20.78 14.33 -8.13
C THR A 445 21.98 14.40 -9.07
N TYR A 446 22.45 13.20 -9.44
CA TYR A 446 23.59 13.04 -10.32
C TYR A 446 23.23 12.09 -11.48
N VAL A 447 23.76 12.36 -12.66
CA VAL A 447 23.72 11.50 -13.86
C VAL A 447 25.16 11.30 -14.34
N ASN A 448 25.62 10.04 -14.43
CA ASN A 448 26.99 9.73 -14.84
C ASN A 448 28.07 10.54 -14.06
N LYS A 449 27.91 10.68 -12.75
CA LYS A 449 28.77 11.46 -11.84
C LYS A 449 28.68 12.99 -12.02
N PHE A 450 27.89 13.51 -12.95
CA PHE A 450 27.65 14.94 -13.10
C PHE A 450 26.42 15.34 -12.31
N LYS A 451 26.54 16.39 -11.50
CA LYS A 451 25.44 16.97 -10.76
C LYS A 451 24.49 17.65 -11.75
N ASN A 452 23.29 17.06 -11.93
CA ASN A 452 22.30 17.60 -12.87
C ASN A 452 21.19 18.38 -12.17
N ASN A 453 20.94 18.13 -10.87
CA ASN A 453 20.03 18.91 -10.07
C ASN A 453 20.63 19.19 -8.69
N ASP A 454 20.51 20.42 -8.21
CA ASP A 454 20.85 20.84 -6.85
C ASP A 454 20.03 22.06 -6.47
N PHE A 455 18.86 21.84 -5.85
CA PHE A 455 17.96 22.93 -5.50
C PHE A 455 17.03 22.60 -4.34
N SER A 456 16.40 23.63 -3.81
CA SER A 456 15.33 23.51 -2.82
C SER A 456 14.08 24.26 -3.23
N ILE A 457 12.94 23.74 -2.80
CA ILE A 457 11.63 24.41 -2.87
C ILE A 457 11.19 24.68 -1.44
N LYS A 458 10.81 25.91 -1.15
CA LYS A 458 10.26 26.33 0.15
C LYS A 458 9.00 27.15 -0.08
N LYS A 459 7.96 26.88 0.71
CA LYS A 459 6.76 27.69 0.71
C LYS A 459 6.66 28.47 2.02
N ALA A 460 6.59 29.76 1.90
CA ALA A 460 6.19 30.69 2.96
C ALA A 460 4.98 31.47 2.46
N ASP A 461 5.06 32.79 2.32
CA ASP A 461 4.02 33.60 1.64
C ASP A 461 3.92 33.29 0.16
N ARG A 462 5.01 32.84 -0.43
CA ARG A 462 5.16 32.39 -1.81
C ARG A 462 6.01 31.12 -1.90
N VAL A 463 5.94 30.43 -3.01
CA VAL A 463 6.84 29.32 -3.33
C VAL A 463 8.17 29.88 -3.84
N ILE A 464 9.25 29.55 -3.17
CA ILE A 464 10.63 29.91 -3.55
C ILE A 464 11.33 28.63 -4.00
N ILE A 465 11.84 28.66 -5.23
CA ILE A 465 12.67 27.58 -5.80
C ILE A 465 14.04 28.20 -6.05
N SER A 466 15.07 27.64 -5.43
CA SER A 466 16.43 28.17 -5.61
C SER A 466 17.47 27.07 -5.51
N GLY A 467 18.51 27.19 -6.30
CA GLY A 467 19.61 26.25 -6.30
C GLY A 467 20.71 26.58 -7.27
N GLU A 468 21.71 25.72 -7.25
CA GLU A 468 22.89 25.84 -8.12
C GLU A 468 22.55 25.39 -9.55
N VAL A 469 21.89 24.24 -9.70
CA VAL A 469 21.64 23.65 -11.03
C VAL A 469 20.28 22.97 -11.09
N PHE A 470 19.61 23.11 -12.24
CA PHE A 470 18.39 22.40 -12.56
C PHE A 470 18.43 21.88 -14.01
N ASP A 471 18.14 20.59 -14.21
CA ASP A 471 18.00 19.95 -15.51
C ASP A 471 16.58 20.17 -16.04
N ALA A 472 16.46 21.13 -16.97
CA ALA A 472 15.19 21.50 -17.59
C ALA A 472 14.82 20.63 -18.82
N GLU A 473 15.72 19.75 -19.29
CA GLU A 473 15.45 18.93 -20.48
C GLU A 473 14.13 18.15 -20.38
N PRO A 474 13.78 17.47 -19.25
CA PRO A 474 12.49 16.80 -19.12
C PRO A 474 11.29 17.74 -19.25
N LEU A 475 11.39 18.97 -18.75
CA LEU A 475 10.33 19.97 -18.91
C LEU A 475 10.17 20.40 -20.36
N LEU A 476 11.29 20.66 -21.04
CA LEU A 476 11.27 21.02 -22.47
C LEU A 476 10.65 19.90 -23.30
N ILE A 477 10.99 18.64 -23.05
CA ILE A 477 10.36 17.47 -23.70
C ILE A 477 8.86 17.43 -23.41
N SER A 478 8.45 17.74 -22.18
CA SER A 478 7.04 17.68 -21.78
C SER A 478 6.14 18.69 -22.47
N LEU A 479 6.69 19.84 -22.87
CA LEU A 479 5.96 20.84 -23.64
C LEU A 479 5.42 20.31 -24.99
N TYR A 480 6.04 19.29 -25.52
CA TYR A 480 5.69 18.66 -26.81
C TYR A 480 4.85 17.38 -26.68
N LYS A 481 4.75 16.80 -25.46
CA LYS A 481 3.97 15.58 -25.18
C LYS A 481 2.53 15.92 -24.76
N LYS A 482 1.58 15.22 -25.36
CA LYS A 482 0.15 15.31 -25.02
C LYS A 482 -0.13 14.48 -23.77
N ASN A 483 -0.92 14.98 -22.81
CA ASN A 483 -1.43 14.27 -21.64
C ASN A 483 -0.47 14.10 -20.45
N GLU A 484 0.32 15.09 -20.12
CA GLU A 484 0.98 15.07 -18.81
C GLU A 484 -0.01 15.33 -17.67
N ARG A 485 0.21 14.59 -16.55
CA ARG A 485 -0.55 14.73 -15.32
C ARG A 485 -0.31 16.13 -14.74
N LYS A 486 -1.38 16.81 -14.36
CA LYS A 486 -1.27 18.10 -13.68
C LYS A 486 -0.53 17.92 -12.34
N ILE A 487 0.50 18.70 -12.13
CA ILE A 487 1.28 18.71 -10.90
C ILE A 487 0.50 19.39 -9.78
N PHE A 488 -0.15 20.52 -10.09
CA PHE A 488 -0.89 21.31 -9.12
C PHE A 488 -2.40 21.10 -9.25
N SER A 489 -3.07 21.03 -8.11
CA SER A 489 -4.54 20.96 -8.09
C SER A 489 -5.15 22.27 -8.63
N LYS A 490 -6.41 22.22 -9.09
CA LYS A 490 -7.16 23.42 -9.50
C LYS A 490 -7.32 24.45 -8.38
N ASN A 491 -7.16 24.05 -7.13
CA ASN A 491 -7.26 24.93 -5.97
C ASN A 491 -5.92 25.54 -5.57
N PHE A 492 -4.82 25.12 -6.21
CA PHE A 492 -3.49 25.67 -5.90
C PHE A 492 -3.39 27.09 -6.42
N LYS A 493 -3.10 28.02 -5.51
CA LYS A 493 -2.85 29.44 -5.77
C LYS A 493 -1.60 29.85 -5.03
N SER A 494 -0.60 30.35 -5.75
CA SER A 494 0.63 30.87 -5.15
C SER A 494 1.37 31.76 -6.11
N GLU A 495 2.15 32.69 -5.57
CA GLU A 495 3.28 33.31 -6.29
C GLU A 495 4.46 32.35 -6.24
N ILE A 496 5.26 32.32 -7.29
CA ILE A 496 6.47 31.50 -7.40
C ILE A 496 7.62 32.41 -7.78
N LYS A 497 8.72 32.30 -7.04
CA LYS A 497 10.00 32.89 -7.39
C LYS A 497 11.02 31.76 -7.60
N ILE A 498 11.72 31.81 -8.74
CA ILE A 498 12.74 30.80 -9.09
C ILE A 498 14.06 31.52 -9.35
N ASN A 499 15.16 31.00 -8.81
CA ASN A 499 16.51 31.42 -9.10
C ASN A 499 17.42 30.20 -9.22
N PHE A 500 18.17 30.12 -10.31
CA PHE A 500 19.20 29.11 -10.49
C PHE A 500 20.46 29.75 -11.05
N ASP A 501 21.62 29.32 -10.56
CA ASP A 501 22.88 29.74 -11.15
C ASP A 501 23.03 29.15 -12.55
N LYS A 502 22.51 27.91 -12.77
CA LYS A 502 22.57 27.21 -14.06
C LYS A 502 21.31 26.40 -14.35
N ILE A 503 20.78 26.51 -15.57
CA ILE A 503 19.76 25.62 -16.14
C ILE A 503 20.39 24.80 -17.27
N ILE A 504 20.32 23.48 -17.16
CA ILE A 504 20.73 22.54 -18.21
C ILE A 504 19.57 22.39 -19.19
N SER A 505 19.81 22.67 -20.46
CA SER A 505 18.79 22.60 -21.52
C SER A 505 18.70 21.25 -22.22
N GLY A 506 19.61 20.31 -21.92
CA GLY A 506 19.82 19.09 -22.71
C GLY A 506 20.45 19.35 -24.09
N THR A 507 20.87 20.58 -24.35
CA THR A 507 21.70 21.01 -25.48
C THR A 507 23.02 21.57 -24.95
N ASN A 508 23.91 22.05 -25.83
CA ASN A 508 25.10 22.79 -25.37
C ASN A 508 24.79 24.28 -25.08
N ASP A 509 23.52 24.66 -25.00
CA ASP A 509 23.05 26.03 -24.77
C ASP A 509 22.42 26.12 -23.37
N ASP A 510 23.24 25.88 -22.32
CA ASP A 510 22.82 26.04 -20.95
C ASP A 510 22.61 27.53 -20.61
N VAL A 511 21.70 27.79 -19.66
CA VAL A 511 21.35 29.16 -19.24
C VAL A 511 21.91 29.41 -17.86
N SER A 512 22.65 30.49 -17.70
CA SER A 512 23.15 31.00 -16.41
C SER A 512 22.28 32.14 -15.88
N ASP A 513 22.42 32.45 -14.59
CA ASP A 513 21.74 33.54 -13.90
C ASP A 513 20.21 33.55 -14.12
N PHE A 514 19.63 32.38 -14.08
CA PHE A 514 18.22 32.20 -14.37
C PHE A 514 17.34 32.74 -13.23
N ALA A 515 16.45 33.65 -13.56
CA ALA A 515 15.47 34.19 -12.63
C ALA A 515 14.06 34.13 -13.22
N MET A 516 13.08 33.69 -12.46
CA MET A 516 11.67 33.68 -12.84
C MET A 516 10.76 34.10 -11.70
N ILE A 517 9.76 34.89 -11.99
CA ILE A 517 8.64 35.20 -11.11
C ILE A 517 7.35 34.82 -11.83
N ALA A 518 6.49 34.08 -11.17
CA ALA A 518 5.23 33.66 -11.73
C ALA A 518 4.10 33.69 -10.70
N SER A 519 2.86 33.83 -11.15
CA SER A 519 1.67 33.57 -10.34
C SER A 519 0.84 32.44 -10.92
N ILE A 520 0.48 31.48 -10.05
CA ILE A 520 -0.42 30.39 -10.40
C ILE A 520 -1.80 30.67 -9.80
N HIS A 521 -2.82 30.52 -10.61
CA HIS A 521 -4.21 30.56 -10.19
C HIS A 521 -4.99 29.45 -10.89
N LYS A 522 -5.81 28.71 -10.15
CA LYS A 522 -6.53 27.54 -10.66
C LYS A 522 -5.63 26.51 -11.37
N GLY A 523 -4.42 26.31 -10.85
CA GLY A 523 -3.43 25.36 -11.40
C GLY A 523 -2.82 25.75 -12.73
N SER A 524 -2.94 27.04 -13.16
CA SER A 524 -2.38 27.56 -14.42
C SER A 524 -1.62 28.87 -14.17
N TYR A 525 -0.55 29.11 -14.94
CA TYR A 525 0.17 30.38 -14.90
C TYR A 525 -0.72 31.52 -15.39
N ASN A 526 -0.84 32.57 -14.56
CA ASN A 526 -1.55 33.80 -14.91
C ASN A 526 -0.60 34.90 -15.35
N LYS A 527 0.50 35.03 -14.64
CA LYS A 527 1.60 35.95 -14.93
C LYS A 527 2.90 35.19 -14.82
N LEU A 528 3.86 35.49 -15.66
CA LEU A 528 5.19 34.94 -15.63
C LEU A 528 6.16 35.98 -16.24
N SER A 529 7.31 36.13 -15.62
CA SER A 529 8.45 36.82 -16.20
C SER A 529 9.70 35.99 -15.87
N LEU A 530 10.47 35.71 -16.91
CA LEU A 530 11.67 34.88 -16.86
C LEU A 530 12.77 35.55 -17.62
N LYS A 531 14.00 35.50 -17.09
CA LYS A 531 15.21 35.93 -17.78
C LYS A 531 16.37 35.01 -17.42
N GLY A 532 17.35 34.92 -18.30
CA GLY A 532 18.61 34.22 -18.11
C GLY A 532 19.59 34.52 -19.24
N ASN A 533 20.82 34.02 -19.13
CA ASN A 533 21.92 34.33 -20.05
C ASN A 533 22.48 33.02 -20.63
N PHE A 534 22.60 32.94 -21.95
CA PHE A 534 23.40 31.90 -22.63
C PHE A 534 24.89 32.24 -22.60
N SER A 535 25.19 33.53 -22.73
CA SER A 535 26.52 34.11 -22.62
C SER A 535 26.40 35.58 -22.21
N LYS A 536 27.54 36.35 -22.11
CA LYS A 536 27.51 37.76 -21.75
C LYS A 536 26.58 38.64 -22.59
N ASN A 537 26.37 38.27 -23.88
CA ASN A 537 25.64 39.07 -24.82
C ASN A 537 24.42 38.32 -25.43
N GLU A 538 24.12 37.14 -24.96
CA GLU A 538 23.02 36.31 -25.47
C GLU A 538 22.08 35.98 -24.35
N ILE A 539 20.83 36.39 -24.49
CA ILE A 539 19.82 36.30 -23.44
C ILE A 539 18.65 35.38 -23.83
N ILE A 540 17.91 34.97 -22.84
CA ILE A 540 16.57 34.44 -22.94
C ILE A 540 15.65 35.26 -22.04
N GLU A 541 14.51 35.66 -22.58
CA GLU A 541 13.41 36.30 -21.87
C GLU A 541 12.09 35.66 -22.24
N MET A 542 11.23 35.44 -21.26
CA MET A 542 9.88 34.96 -21.48
C MET A 542 8.91 35.71 -20.57
N SER A 543 7.77 36.06 -21.10
CA SER A 543 6.69 36.66 -20.33
C SER A 543 5.33 36.08 -20.64
N ILE A 544 4.51 35.94 -19.60
CA ILE A 544 3.07 35.69 -19.73
C ILE A 544 2.38 36.82 -18.97
N TYR A 545 1.50 37.54 -19.61
CA TYR A 545 0.70 38.57 -18.99
C TYR A 545 -0.75 38.55 -19.51
N GLN A 546 -1.64 38.99 -18.65
CA GLN A 546 -3.07 39.02 -18.93
C GLN A 546 -3.42 40.32 -19.66
N VAL A 547 -4.03 40.20 -20.82
CA VAL A 547 -4.50 41.34 -21.62
C VAL A 547 -5.92 41.74 -21.22
N ASP A 548 -6.80 40.73 -21.06
CA ASP A 548 -8.16 40.91 -20.56
C ASP A 548 -8.58 39.67 -19.73
N LYS A 549 -9.84 39.61 -19.24
CA LYS A 549 -10.32 38.51 -18.37
C LYS A 549 -10.11 37.12 -18.95
N ASP A 550 -10.14 36.95 -20.26
CA ASP A 550 -10.10 35.68 -20.95
C ASP A 550 -8.90 35.49 -21.86
N LYS A 551 -8.02 36.51 -22.01
CA LYS A 551 -6.86 36.46 -22.92
C LYS A 551 -5.54 36.72 -22.21
N LYS A 552 -4.56 35.91 -22.54
CA LYS A 552 -3.18 36.04 -22.11
C LYS A 552 -2.25 36.13 -23.30
N THR A 553 -1.20 36.91 -23.20
CA THR A 553 -0.09 36.90 -24.15
C THR A 553 1.08 36.16 -23.56
N LEU A 554 1.65 35.25 -24.36
CA LEU A 554 2.95 34.59 -24.10
C LEU A 554 3.94 35.18 -25.11
N GLN A 555 5.05 35.71 -24.61
CA GLN A 555 6.17 36.17 -25.40
C GLN A 555 7.44 35.44 -25.01
N VAL A 556 8.24 35.03 -25.98
CA VAL A 556 9.56 34.42 -25.79
C VAL A 556 10.55 35.09 -26.73
N LEU A 557 11.62 35.61 -26.18
CA LEU A 557 12.77 36.16 -26.88
C LEU A 557 13.99 35.34 -26.50
N SER A 558 14.69 34.78 -27.46
CA SER A 558 15.86 33.96 -27.21
C SER A 558 16.93 34.15 -28.28
N ASP A 559 18.12 34.51 -27.85
CA ASP A 559 19.27 34.60 -28.77
C ASP A 559 19.76 33.27 -29.27
N ARG A 560 19.26 32.15 -28.69
CA ARG A 560 19.53 30.78 -29.15
C ARG A 560 18.19 30.02 -29.28
N ALA A 561 17.87 29.62 -30.52
CA ALA A 561 16.64 28.89 -30.77
C ALA A 561 16.72 27.39 -30.52
N ARG A 562 17.92 26.81 -30.54
CA ARG A 562 18.16 25.37 -30.47
C ARG A 562 17.47 24.70 -29.26
N PRO A 563 17.49 25.23 -28.03
CA PRO A 563 16.83 24.59 -26.88
C PRO A 563 15.33 24.36 -27.06
N PHE A 564 14.67 25.20 -27.88
CA PHE A 564 13.25 25.12 -28.17
C PHE A 564 12.91 24.22 -29.37
N ILE A 565 13.90 23.99 -30.25
CA ILE A 565 13.68 23.30 -31.55
C ILE A 565 14.17 21.83 -31.49
N LYS A 566 15.15 21.51 -30.67
CA LYS A 566 15.77 20.16 -30.60
C LYS A 566 14.76 19.01 -30.42
N HIS A 567 13.66 19.26 -29.75
CA HIS A 567 12.68 18.22 -29.41
C HIS A 567 11.59 17.99 -30.45
N PHE A 568 11.70 18.64 -31.62
CA PHE A 568 10.88 18.32 -32.78
C PHE A 568 11.48 17.13 -33.52
N ASP A 569 10.84 15.96 -33.47
CA ASP A 569 11.31 14.68 -34.05
C ASP A 569 11.63 14.72 -35.57
N PHE A 570 11.29 15.80 -36.24
CA PHE A 570 11.47 15.96 -37.69
C PHE A 570 12.61 16.91 -38.10
N ILE A 571 13.33 17.50 -37.11
CA ILE A 571 14.48 18.39 -37.36
C ILE A 571 15.65 17.90 -36.51
N GLU A 572 16.62 17.27 -37.14
CA GLU A 572 17.91 16.96 -36.53
C GLU A 572 18.94 17.99 -37.01
N GLY A 573 19.96 18.27 -36.18
CA GLY A 573 21.04 19.17 -36.58
C GLY A 573 20.66 20.64 -36.78
N PHE A 574 19.79 21.17 -35.89
CA PHE A 574 19.50 22.60 -35.82
C PHE A 574 20.61 23.33 -35.07
N GLU A 575 21.15 24.40 -35.71
CA GLU A 575 22.28 25.18 -35.18
C GLU A 575 21.98 26.68 -35.26
N GLY A 576 22.41 27.44 -34.21
CA GLY A 576 22.28 28.88 -34.14
C GLY A 576 20.84 29.36 -34.00
N GLY A 577 20.56 30.51 -34.54
CA GLY A 577 19.24 31.14 -34.63
C GLY A 577 18.82 31.90 -33.39
N LYS A 578 18.23 33.09 -33.65
CA LYS A 578 17.46 33.85 -32.63
C LYS A 578 15.98 33.56 -32.83
N LEU A 579 15.27 33.40 -31.72
CA LEU A 579 13.86 33.04 -31.70
C LEU A 579 13.04 34.17 -31.07
N GLU A 580 11.99 34.56 -31.73
CA GLU A 580 10.93 35.42 -31.22
C GLU A 580 9.59 34.70 -31.40
N TYR A 581 8.89 34.49 -30.29
CA TYR A 581 7.59 33.83 -30.30
C TYR A 581 6.58 34.70 -29.54
N GLU A 582 5.45 34.94 -30.14
CA GLU A 582 4.31 35.58 -29.50
C GLU A 582 3.04 34.77 -29.73
N SER A 583 2.27 34.59 -28.65
CA SER A 583 0.99 33.87 -28.72
C SER A 583 -0.06 34.53 -27.84
N ILE A 584 -1.20 34.87 -28.44
CA ILE A 584 -2.40 35.32 -27.72
C ILE A 584 -3.28 34.10 -27.48
N ILE A 585 -3.43 33.73 -26.21
CA ILE A 585 -4.11 32.53 -25.76
C ILE A 585 -5.44 32.91 -25.12
N SER A 586 -6.55 32.30 -25.60
CA SER A 586 -7.90 32.50 -25.09
C SER A 586 -8.58 31.15 -24.90
N LYS A 587 -8.79 30.71 -23.66
CA LYS A 587 -9.39 29.39 -23.30
C LYS A 587 -8.78 28.23 -24.10
N THR A 588 -9.42 27.82 -25.22
CA THR A 588 -9.00 26.69 -26.07
C THR A 588 -8.38 27.16 -27.39
N LYS A 589 -8.29 28.48 -27.62
CA LYS A 589 -7.80 29.08 -28.88
C LYS A 589 -6.50 29.82 -28.63
N SER A 590 -5.60 29.80 -29.61
CA SER A 590 -4.41 30.63 -29.59
C SER A 590 -4.06 31.11 -31.00
N ASN A 591 -3.62 32.37 -31.07
CA ASN A 591 -3.04 32.94 -32.30
C ASN A 591 -1.56 33.18 -32.02
N SER A 592 -0.70 32.61 -32.83
CA SER A 592 0.74 32.59 -32.59
C SER A 592 1.52 33.09 -33.80
N ASN A 593 2.60 33.80 -33.49
CA ASN A 593 3.61 34.19 -34.44
C ASN A 593 4.98 33.74 -33.96
N LEU A 594 5.70 33.00 -34.82
CA LEU A 594 7.07 32.51 -34.54
C LEU A 594 8.00 33.07 -35.59
N VAL A 595 9.09 33.69 -35.17
CA VAL A 595 10.16 34.17 -36.03
C VAL A 595 11.47 33.55 -35.55
N ILE A 596 12.25 32.96 -36.46
CA ILE A 596 13.60 32.49 -36.20
C ILE A 596 14.53 33.09 -37.25
N THR A 597 15.64 33.65 -36.85
CA THR A 597 16.60 34.29 -37.76
C THR A 597 18.00 33.67 -37.63
N ASN A 598 18.76 33.68 -38.71
CA ASN A 598 20.18 33.27 -38.79
C ASN A 598 20.46 31.88 -38.24
N PHE A 599 19.79 30.87 -38.77
CA PHE A 599 19.96 29.48 -38.34
C PHE A 599 20.37 28.55 -39.48
N LYS A 600 20.82 27.37 -39.14
CA LYS A 600 21.18 26.29 -40.06
C LYS A 600 20.46 25.01 -39.67
N VAL A 601 19.99 24.26 -40.66
CA VAL A 601 19.37 22.94 -40.46
C VAL A 601 20.06 21.90 -41.31
N SER A 602 20.28 20.73 -40.72
CA SER A 602 20.74 19.52 -41.40
C SER A 602 19.78 18.36 -41.05
N LYS A 603 19.82 17.31 -41.89
CA LYS A 603 19.04 16.09 -41.61
C LYS A 603 17.54 16.32 -41.36
N VAL A 604 16.90 17.07 -42.22
CA VAL A 604 15.44 17.25 -42.25
C VAL A 604 14.84 16.33 -43.33
N PRO A 605 14.38 15.10 -42.97
CA PRO A 605 14.00 14.08 -43.96
C PRO A 605 12.92 14.53 -44.95
N ALA A 606 11.90 15.25 -44.43
CA ALA A 606 10.83 15.75 -45.26
C ALA A 606 11.31 16.80 -46.30
N LEU A 607 12.25 17.66 -45.91
CA LEU A 607 12.84 18.67 -46.81
C LEU A 607 13.80 18.02 -47.80
N ALA A 608 14.64 17.04 -47.35
CA ALA A 608 15.51 16.28 -48.23
C ALA A 608 14.73 15.56 -49.34
N LYS A 609 13.65 14.89 -48.98
CA LYS A 609 12.75 14.20 -49.91
C LYS A 609 12.09 15.20 -50.89
N LEU A 610 11.68 16.36 -50.39
CA LEU A 610 11.12 17.43 -51.22
C LEU A 610 12.14 17.94 -52.25
N LEU A 611 13.37 18.19 -51.81
CA LEU A 611 14.45 18.71 -52.69
C LEU A 611 14.82 17.65 -53.75
N THR A 612 14.92 16.39 -53.42
CA THR A 612 15.18 15.28 -54.36
C THR A 612 14.05 15.18 -55.42
N LEU A 613 12.77 15.17 -54.94
CA LEU A 613 11.62 15.14 -55.86
C LEU A 613 11.53 16.37 -56.76
N ALA A 614 12.04 17.49 -56.29
CA ALA A 614 12.09 18.74 -57.06
C ALA A 614 13.30 18.82 -58.05
N SER A 615 14.07 17.73 -58.17
CA SER A 615 15.30 17.69 -58.97
C SER A 615 16.38 18.68 -58.49
N LEU A 616 16.41 18.99 -57.21
CA LEU A 616 17.37 19.87 -56.55
C LEU A 616 18.41 19.09 -55.74
N GLN A 617 18.98 18.05 -56.35
CA GLN A 617 19.87 17.06 -55.68
C GLN A 617 21.08 17.73 -55.02
N GLY A 618 21.72 18.70 -55.63
CA GLY A 618 22.86 19.40 -55.04
C GLY A 618 22.53 20.11 -53.73
N ILE A 619 21.28 20.67 -53.61
CA ILE A 619 20.81 21.27 -52.37
C ILE A 619 20.43 20.19 -51.36
N ALA A 620 19.88 19.04 -51.79
CA ALA A 620 19.58 17.92 -50.93
C ALA A 620 20.86 17.32 -50.34
N ASP A 621 21.93 17.19 -51.13
CA ASP A 621 23.24 16.70 -50.69
C ASP A 621 23.87 17.68 -49.68
N THR A 622 23.76 18.97 -49.87
CA THR A 622 24.18 20.01 -48.91
C THR A 622 23.38 19.90 -47.62
N LEU A 623 22.07 19.66 -47.65
CA LEU A 623 21.25 19.47 -46.45
C LEU A 623 21.69 18.23 -45.65
N SER A 624 22.01 17.15 -46.35
CA SER A 624 22.44 15.90 -45.73
C SER A 624 23.88 15.94 -45.18
N GLY A 625 24.71 16.81 -45.73
CA GLY A 625 26.10 17.05 -45.34
C GLY A 625 26.25 18.24 -44.40
N GLU A 626 26.65 19.40 -44.97
CA GLU A 626 26.94 20.60 -44.18
C GLU A 626 25.70 21.30 -43.62
N GLY A 627 24.52 21.03 -44.17
CA GLY A 627 23.28 21.66 -43.80
C GLY A 627 22.98 22.94 -44.60
N ILE A 628 21.73 23.41 -44.57
CA ILE A 628 21.24 24.59 -45.27
C ILE A 628 21.02 25.74 -44.29
N ARG A 629 21.52 26.92 -44.62
CA ARG A 629 21.31 28.14 -43.84
C ARG A 629 20.01 28.81 -44.24
N PHE A 630 19.34 29.41 -43.27
CA PHE A 630 18.21 30.27 -43.42
C PHE A 630 18.48 31.62 -42.73
N GLU A 631 18.16 32.70 -43.39
CA GLU A 631 18.24 34.07 -42.85
C GLU A 631 17.04 34.32 -41.94
N SER A 632 15.87 33.81 -42.32
CA SER A 632 14.66 33.97 -41.55
C SER A 632 13.64 32.85 -41.82
N PHE A 633 12.91 32.55 -40.78
CA PHE A 633 11.70 31.72 -40.79
C PHE A 633 10.62 32.47 -40.02
N GLU A 634 9.46 32.62 -40.61
CA GLU A 634 8.26 33.20 -40.00
C GLU A 634 7.10 32.25 -40.13
N MET A 635 6.36 32.02 -39.03
CA MET A 635 5.17 31.20 -39.04
C MET A 635 4.03 31.88 -38.27
N LYS A 636 2.89 32.00 -38.93
CA LYS A 636 1.62 32.42 -38.31
C LYS A 636 0.69 31.24 -38.22
N SER A 637 0.15 31.03 -37.05
CA SER A 637 -0.77 29.91 -36.80
C SER A 637 -1.87 30.27 -35.82
N ASN A 638 -3.03 29.64 -36.01
CA ASN A 638 -4.06 29.61 -34.98
C ASN A 638 -4.37 28.18 -34.55
N SER A 639 -4.57 27.99 -33.29
CA SER A 639 -4.91 26.67 -32.74
C SER A 639 -6.25 26.71 -32.04
N GLU A 640 -7.04 25.65 -32.24
CA GLU A 640 -8.26 25.38 -31.49
C GLU A 640 -8.32 23.91 -31.08
N GLY A 641 -8.26 23.66 -29.77
CA GLY A 641 -8.16 22.31 -29.24
C GLY A 641 -6.92 21.58 -29.75
N ASN A 642 -7.10 20.52 -30.54
CA ASN A 642 -6.00 19.70 -31.08
C ASN A 642 -5.53 20.13 -32.47
N VAL A 643 -6.24 21.03 -33.10
CA VAL A 643 -5.95 21.46 -34.49
C VAL A 643 -5.19 22.76 -34.46
N MET A 644 -4.03 22.78 -35.11
CA MET A 644 -3.25 23.96 -35.38
C MET A 644 -3.34 24.26 -36.89
N ASN A 645 -4.01 25.34 -37.27
CA ASN A 645 -4.02 25.85 -38.63
C ASN A 645 -2.78 26.72 -38.80
N ILE A 646 -1.97 26.39 -39.76
CA ILE A 646 -0.81 27.16 -40.19
C ILE A 646 -1.30 28.07 -41.33
N GLU A 647 -1.48 29.34 -41.03
CA GLU A 647 -1.97 30.30 -42.01
C GLU A 647 -0.90 30.59 -43.01
N ASP A 648 0.36 30.62 -42.57
CA ASP A 648 1.45 31.10 -43.35
C ASP A 648 2.81 30.76 -42.73
N VAL A 649 3.68 30.12 -43.51
CA VAL A 649 5.09 29.97 -43.23
C VAL A 649 5.91 30.54 -44.36
N LEU A 650 6.87 31.38 -44.03
CA LEU A 650 7.85 31.90 -44.95
C LEU A 650 9.26 31.63 -44.41
N ALA A 651 10.01 30.79 -45.08
CA ALA A 651 11.44 30.56 -44.80
C ALA A 651 12.26 31.13 -45.97
N ILE A 652 13.25 31.96 -45.66
CA ILE A 652 14.16 32.58 -46.64
C ILE A 652 15.59 32.17 -46.30
N GLY A 653 16.29 31.61 -47.30
CA GLY A 653 17.69 31.29 -47.22
C GLY A 653 18.45 31.57 -48.50
N PRO A 654 19.80 31.59 -48.40
CA PRO A 654 20.66 31.87 -49.58
C PRO A 654 20.58 30.78 -50.68
N ALA A 655 20.20 29.55 -50.30
CA ALA A 655 20.05 28.43 -51.23
C ALA A 655 18.60 28.24 -51.68
N ILE A 656 17.65 28.36 -50.76
CA ILE A 656 16.21 28.11 -51.03
C ILE A 656 15.33 29.03 -50.21
N SER A 657 14.12 29.26 -50.71
CA SER A 657 13.02 29.87 -49.99
C SER A 657 11.76 29.01 -50.06
N ILE A 658 11.00 28.97 -48.95
CA ILE A 658 9.83 28.12 -48.82
C ILE A 658 8.65 28.97 -48.33
N LEU A 659 7.51 28.84 -48.99
CA LEU A 659 6.23 29.34 -48.55
C LEU A 659 5.29 28.15 -48.35
N LEU A 660 4.63 28.03 -47.22
CA LEU A 660 3.64 26.95 -47.00
C LEU A 660 2.49 27.40 -46.10
N ASP A 661 1.38 26.71 -46.22
CA ASP A 661 0.21 26.79 -45.37
C ASP A 661 -0.42 25.41 -45.18
N GLY A 662 -1.37 25.29 -44.25
CA GLY A 662 -2.08 24.05 -44.01
C GLY A 662 -2.50 23.86 -42.55
N TYR A 663 -2.56 22.63 -42.10
CA TYR A 663 -2.92 22.35 -40.73
C TYR A 663 -2.22 21.07 -40.16
N VAL A 664 -2.15 21.06 -38.86
CA VAL A 664 -1.66 19.88 -38.06
C VAL A 664 -2.72 19.52 -37.02
N ASP A 665 -3.31 18.33 -37.14
CA ASP A 665 -4.08 17.72 -36.05
C ASP A 665 -3.10 16.89 -35.19
N LYS A 666 -2.79 17.39 -33.99
CA LYS A 666 -1.74 16.88 -33.13
C LYS A 666 -1.88 15.37 -32.89
N GLY A 667 -0.87 14.61 -33.31
CA GLY A 667 -0.79 13.15 -33.17
C GLY A 667 -1.61 12.34 -34.16
N LYS A 668 -2.33 12.98 -35.13
CA LYS A 668 -3.16 12.28 -36.10
C LYS A 668 -2.71 12.54 -37.54
N THR A 669 -2.65 13.81 -37.97
CA THR A 669 -2.43 14.15 -39.37
C THR A 669 -1.72 15.48 -39.50
N VAL A 670 -0.80 15.55 -40.45
CA VAL A 670 -0.22 16.77 -41.01
C VAL A 670 -0.74 16.91 -42.42
N SER A 671 -1.19 18.11 -42.79
CA SER A 671 -1.62 18.43 -44.15
C SER A 671 -1.12 19.81 -44.51
N LEU A 672 -0.04 19.90 -45.25
CA LEU A 672 0.64 21.11 -45.63
C LEU A 672 0.72 21.19 -47.18
N ARG A 673 0.68 22.38 -47.72
CA ARG A 673 0.94 22.67 -49.13
C ARG A 673 1.81 23.90 -49.23
N GLY A 674 2.62 23.96 -50.23
CA GLY A 674 3.51 25.11 -50.37
C GLY A 674 4.24 25.17 -51.68
N THR A 675 5.11 26.16 -51.77
CA THR A 675 5.99 26.41 -52.91
C THR A 675 7.43 26.55 -52.40
N LEU A 676 8.33 25.86 -53.07
CA LEU A 676 9.78 25.95 -52.86
C LEU A 676 10.40 26.68 -54.06
N VAL A 677 11.30 27.63 -53.82
CA VAL A 677 11.96 28.44 -54.83
C VAL A 677 13.47 28.42 -54.56
N PRO A 678 14.32 27.98 -55.50
CA PRO A 678 15.77 28.16 -55.43
C PRO A 678 16.14 29.66 -55.38
N ALA A 679 17.17 30.02 -54.62
CA ALA A 679 17.54 31.41 -54.36
C ALA A 679 17.99 32.15 -55.62
N THR A 680 18.67 31.46 -56.55
CA THR A 680 19.02 32.02 -57.86
C THR A 680 17.81 32.50 -58.68
N LYS A 681 16.66 31.91 -58.43
CA LYS A 681 15.39 32.29 -59.09
C LYS A 681 14.61 33.39 -58.33
N LEU A 682 14.81 33.51 -56.99
CA LEU A 682 14.17 34.56 -56.19
C LEU A 682 14.68 35.95 -56.59
N ASN A 683 15.99 36.07 -56.82
CA ASN A 683 16.58 37.34 -57.27
C ASN A 683 16.06 37.78 -58.63
N SER A 684 15.80 36.86 -59.57
CA SER A 684 15.23 37.15 -60.82
C SER A 684 13.74 37.60 -60.78
N ILE A 685 12.99 37.06 -59.77
CA ILE A 685 11.59 37.52 -59.58
C ILE A 685 11.55 38.94 -59.04
N ILE A 686 12.41 39.26 -58.10
CA ILE A 686 12.48 40.64 -57.57
C ILE A 686 12.90 41.62 -58.61
N ALA A 687 13.80 41.18 -59.48
CA ALA A 687 14.21 42.00 -60.66
C ALA A 687 13.09 42.22 -61.67
N SER A 688 12.13 41.31 -61.80
CA SER A 688 11.04 41.39 -62.76
C SER A 688 9.85 42.24 -62.30
N ILE A 689 9.84 42.79 -61.09
CA ILE A 689 8.79 43.67 -60.57
C ILE A 689 9.11 45.10 -60.96
N PRO A 690 8.25 45.80 -61.81
CA PRO A 690 8.58 47.10 -62.48
C PRO A 690 8.99 48.24 -61.57
N VAL A 691 8.60 48.23 -60.29
CA VAL A 691 8.92 49.32 -59.32
C VAL A 691 10.12 49.00 -58.42
N VAL A 692 10.53 47.69 -58.29
CA VAL A 692 11.55 47.23 -57.38
C VAL A 692 12.77 46.66 -58.12
N GLY A 693 12.55 46.14 -59.33
CA GLY A 693 13.59 45.58 -60.18
C GLY A 693 14.64 46.58 -60.64
N ASP A 694 14.21 47.78 -61.01
CA ASP A 694 15.11 48.82 -61.49
C ASP A 694 16.02 49.42 -60.41
N ILE A 695 15.68 49.22 -59.15
CA ILE A 695 16.46 49.74 -58.02
C ILE A 695 17.46 48.73 -57.50
N LEU A 696 17.26 47.43 -57.76
CA LEU A 696 17.98 46.33 -57.06
C LEU A 696 18.90 45.49 -57.94
N VAL A 697 18.69 45.29 -59.20
CA VAL A 697 19.40 44.27 -60.00
C VAL A 697 19.72 44.65 -61.44
N GLY A 698 19.71 45.90 -61.90
CA GLY A 698 20.10 46.27 -63.28
C GLY A 698 19.39 45.43 -64.36
N LYS A 699 18.97 46.00 -65.43
CA LYS A 699 18.19 45.42 -66.53
C LYS A 699 18.74 44.11 -67.11
N LYS A 700 18.11 42.98 -66.78
CA LYS A 700 18.03 41.76 -67.61
C LYS A 700 16.65 41.14 -67.48
N THR A 701 15.84 41.35 -68.49
CA THR A 701 14.50 40.77 -68.68
C THR A 701 14.64 39.37 -69.30
N GLY A 702 13.91 38.34 -68.77
CA GLY A 702 13.49 37.26 -69.65
C GLY A 702 13.67 35.81 -69.24
N GLU A 703 13.89 35.44 -68.02
CA GLU A 703 13.73 34.05 -67.64
C GLU A 703 12.64 33.85 -66.58
N GLY A 704 11.60 33.07 -66.93
CA GLY A 704 10.49 32.74 -66.06
C GLY A 704 10.96 32.02 -64.79
N VAL A 705 10.45 32.42 -63.65
CA VAL A 705 10.82 31.88 -62.38
C VAL A 705 10.25 30.47 -62.22
N VAL A 706 11.09 29.51 -62.06
CA VAL A 706 10.70 28.10 -61.78
C VAL A 706 10.63 27.90 -60.27
N GLY A 707 9.40 27.78 -59.76
CA GLY A 707 9.14 27.29 -58.40
C GLY A 707 8.59 25.87 -58.46
N VAL A 708 8.64 25.17 -57.36
CA VAL A 708 8.12 23.82 -57.19
C VAL A 708 7.01 23.84 -56.16
N SER A 709 5.77 23.53 -56.57
CA SER A 709 4.69 23.33 -55.59
C SER A 709 4.73 21.94 -55.02
N PHE A 710 4.37 21.84 -53.75
CA PHE A 710 4.33 20.55 -53.06
C PHE A 710 3.11 20.43 -52.15
N LYS A 711 2.75 19.17 -51.84
CA LYS A 711 1.78 18.81 -50.83
C LYS A 711 2.39 17.73 -49.94
N MET A 712 2.22 17.89 -48.64
CA MET A 712 2.66 16.93 -47.61
C MET A 712 1.42 16.53 -46.81
N LYS A 713 1.11 15.21 -46.78
CA LYS A 713 -0.07 14.71 -46.06
C LYS A 713 0.21 13.34 -45.46
N GLY A 714 -0.19 13.14 -44.21
CA GLY A 714 -0.09 11.85 -43.52
C GLY A 714 0.07 12.00 -41.99
N PRO A 715 0.15 10.90 -41.30
CA PRO A 715 0.50 10.94 -39.88
C PRO A 715 1.93 11.48 -39.70
N PRO A 716 2.27 12.09 -38.55
CA PRO A 716 3.58 12.74 -38.33
C PRO A 716 4.79 11.87 -38.62
N LYS A 717 4.68 10.53 -38.45
CA LYS A 717 5.77 9.55 -38.70
C LYS A 717 5.80 9.01 -40.15
N ASP A 718 4.75 9.25 -40.94
CA ASP A 718 4.65 8.78 -42.34
C ASP A 718 3.95 9.85 -43.22
N ILE A 719 4.70 10.92 -43.50
CA ILE A 719 4.22 12.03 -44.32
C ILE A 719 4.53 11.72 -45.78
N ARG A 720 3.48 11.61 -46.61
CA ARG A 720 3.60 11.49 -48.08
C ARG A 720 3.77 12.86 -48.69
N THR A 721 4.82 13.02 -49.48
CA THR A 721 5.16 14.24 -50.18
C THR A 721 4.94 14.06 -51.68
N THR A 722 4.22 14.97 -52.31
CA THR A 722 4.03 15.05 -53.77
C THR A 722 4.50 16.40 -54.28
N VAL A 723 5.11 16.42 -55.42
CA VAL A 723 5.72 17.64 -56.05
C VAL A 723 5.14 17.86 -57.44
N ASN A 724 4.93 19.11 -57.76
CA ASN A 724 4.54 19.52 -59.13
C ASN A 724 5.37 20.73 -59.53
N PRO A 725 6.17 20.66 -60.60
CA PRO A 725 6.90 21.80 -61.11
C PRO A 725 5.95 22.90 -61.59
N ILE A 726 6.16 24.15 -61.16
CA ILE A 726 5.36 25.31 -61.59
C ILE A 726 6.24 26.25 -62.39
N LYS A 727 5.72 26.69 -63.49
CA LYS A 727 6.38 27.71 -64.33
C LYS A 727 6.20 29.15 -63.83
N THR A 728 5.22 29.43 -62.99
CA THR A 728 4.91 30.77 -62.45
C THR A 728 4.65 30.65 -60.91
N LEU A 729 5.19 31.61 -60.17
CA LEU A 729 4.99 31.72 -58.73
C LEU A 729 3.60 32.29 -58.40
N THR A 730 3.06 31.88 -57.26
CA THR A 730 1.82 32.47 -56.79
C THR A 730 2.02 33.93 -56.41
N PRO A 731 1.06 34.82 -56.74
CA PRO A 731 1.16 36.24 -56.42
C PRO A 731 1.43 36.57 -54.97
N ARG A 732 0.92 35.73 -54.08
CA ARG A 732 1.10 35.83 -52.63
C ARG A 732 2.55 35.66 -52.19
N PHE A 733 3.30 34.75 -52.82
CA PHE A 733 4.72 34.56 -52.51
C PHE A 733 5.53 35.80 -52.92
N ILE A 734 5.25 36.36 -54.08
CA ILE A 734 5.94 37.54 -54.62
C ILE A 734 5.71 38.72 -53.66
N VAL A 735 4.46 39.02 -53.30
CA VAL A 735 4.13 40.14 -52.44
C VAL A 735 4.86 40.06 -51.09
N ARG A 736 4.83 38.90 -50.48
CA ARG A 736 5.50 38.70 -49.17
C ARG A 736 7.02 38.79 -49.23
N ALA A 737 7.63 38.20 -50.22
CA ALA A 737 9.08 38.31 -50.41
C ALA A 737 9.51 39.78 -50.57
N VAL A 738 8.75 40.55 -51.33
CA VAL A 738 9.01 42.00 -51.53
C VAL A 738 8.80 42.81 -50.25
N GLU A 739 7.73 42.58 -49.52
CA GLU A 739 7.47 43.24 -48.23
C GLU A 739 8.60 43.02 -47.24
N LYS A 740 9.10 41.79 -47.16
CA LYS A 740 10.18 41.47 -46.24
C LYS A 740 11.50 42.11 -46.61
N ILE A 741 11.86 42.11 -47.89
CA ILE A 741 13.09 42.76 -48.36
C ILE A 741 13.00 44.27 -48.12
N LYS A 742 11.85 44.89 -48.31
CA LYS A 742 11.63 46.30 -48.00
C LYS A 742 11.80 46.58 -46.48
N LYS A 743 11.32 45.69 -45.63
CA LYS A 743 11.46 45.83 -44.17
C LYS A 743 12.91 45.66 -43.72
N GLN A 744 13.64 44.69 -44.25
CA GLN A 744 15.07 44.48 -43.95
C GLN A 744 15.95 45.66 -44.43
N LYS A 745 15.61 46.29 -45.56
CA LYS A 745 16.33 47.48 -46.02
C LYS A 745 16.04 48.70 -45.13
N LYS A 746 14.83 48.88 -44.64
CA LYS A 746 14.51 49.94 -43.67
C LYS A 746 15.23 49.76 -42.34
N GLU A 747 15.42 48.51 -41.86
CA GLU A 747 16.13 48.20 -40.63
C GLU A 747 17.65 48.34 -40.77
N LYS A 748 18.21 48.10 -41.96
CA LYS A 748 19.64 48.35 -42.25
C LYS A 748 19.96 49.82 -42.53
N ALA A 749 18.95 50.66 -42.75
CA ALA A 749 19.09 52.10 -43.00
C ALA A 749 18.84 52.98 -41.75
N LYS A 750 18.47 52.35 -40.62
CA LYS A 750 18.45 52.87 -39.27
C LYS A 750 19.65 52.35 -38.51
#